data_590c9f8f252809789a64799f77f53651
#
_entry.id   590c9f8f252809789a64799f77f53651
#
_cell.length_a   1.000
_cell.length_b   1.000
_cell.length_c   1.000
_cell.angle_alpha   90.00
_cell.angle_beta   90.00
_cell.angle_gamma   90.00
#
_symmetry.space_group_name_H-M   'P 1'
#
loop_
_entity.id
_entity.type
_entity.pdbx_description
1 polymer ?
#
loop_
_entity_poly.entity_id
_entity_poly.type
_entity_poly.pdbx_seq_one_letter_code
_entity_poly.pdbx_strand_id
1 'polypeptide(L)'
;MSAFTGWRAALRMARRDALRARGRSVLVAAMIALPVLGVTAVDLTYRSIQPTLAEELTAKIGSADARFEAAGVGPVKVEQLPADAEEVYFPDGASYPEGDLEDAVDVPAALPKGSRSITEQSVPASVTTRHGVADTPVTEVDTGDPMLRGRIELVKGRYPKSGAEIAATAGFAEASGLSVGDRLTVRGPGRSYTVTGVVELPADLEKKSLYALPGAVIAPWREAADDDENVVLPQVGELAWLVKGSSGAGVTWQDILAANEKGVVVTSRQVALNPPPDSQVPAAGKSRPEEPDDRLAAAALTVGAMALLEIVLLAGPAFAVGARRSRRQLGLVGSCGGTRGQVRAVVLAGGLVLGGVGTVAGAGAGFALTVLFRPMIEEFSGRRFGELTVHPGEILGIAVLGLVTGVLAALAPAIVAGRQSILESLTGHRGSRRSSRVLPAAGTAVLAGGVALALYGGLSGSSKLVAGGSVLAELGLLGCIPVIVGFLGRLGRRLPLTPRIALRDAARNRGRTAPAVAAVMAAVAGSVAIATYTASTTAEQAYDHRPNLTAGTTAVTISTEGSAAELSQARAAVEQHYPVSGARADIERVWAGSDCAVHVGEEGRDCGVLELIKPTGGAHSCPLSGDGAKELAQRISAEEHKRLMNSPACVDEEFTQRVFSGDDHKILVGGAELLDSYVKLKDPAAAKALAAGTPVLLNSAYAQDGEVDLKAVHAYNNDDESAKAQHSRGPPPQSTG
;
A
#
# COMPACT_ATOMS: atom_id res chain seq x y z
N MET A 1 54.42 -19.56 -10.82
CA MET A 1 53.85 -18.20 -10.76
C MET A 1 52.52 -18.28 -10.02
N SER A 2 52.36 -17.53 -8.94
CA SER A 2 51.12 -17.57 -8.15
C SER A 2 49.92 -17.12 -8.96
N ALA A 3 48.74 -17.70 -8.73
CA ALA A 3 47.48 -17.34 -9.40
C ALA A 3 47.22 -15.82 -9.37
N PHE A 4 47.71 -15.15 -8.34
CA PHE A 4 47.58 -13.71 -8.10
C PHE A 4 48.35 -12.84 -9.11
N THR A 5 49.55 -13.26 -9.55
CA THR A 5 50.30 -12.52 -10.56
C THR A 5 49.69 -12.61 -11.95
N GLY A 6 49.02 -13.73 -12.26
CA GLY A 6 48.27 -13.92 -13.50
C GLY A 6 47.05 -13.01 -13.63
N TRP A 7 46.30 -12.79 -12.54
CA TRP A 7 45.13 -11.89 -12.52
C TRP A 7 45.50 -10.41 -12.66
N ARG A 8 46.60 -9.97 -12.03
CA ARG A 8 47.09 -8.59 -12.20
C ARG A 8 47.46 -8.29 -13.65
N ALA A 9 48.11 -9.24 -14.33
CA ALA A 9 48.41 -9.10 -15.75
C ALA A 9 47.16 -9.08 -16.63
N ALA A 10 46.16 -9.93 -16.34
CA ALA A 10 44.87 -9.97 -17.03
C ALA A 10 44.11 -8.65 -16.89
N LEU A 11 44.03 -8.06 -15.69
CA LEU A 11 43.40 -6.78 -15.43
C LEU A 11 44.07 -5.61 -16.18
N ARG A 12 45.43 -5.59 -16.21
CA ARG A 12 46.18 -4.56 -16.97
C ARG A 12 45.89 -4.65 -18.48
N MET A 13 45.86 -5.88 -19.02
CA MET A 13 45.52 -6.11 -20.43
C MET A 13 44.08 -5.70 -20.72
N ALA A 14 43.10 -6.07 -19.88
CA ALA A 14 41.71 -5.72 -20.01
C ALA A 14 41.48 -4.19 -20.01
N ARG A 15 42.11 -3.47 -19.05
CA ARG A 15 42.06 -2.01 -18.98
C ARG A 15 42.63 -1.34 -20.25
N ARG A 16 43.76 -1.82 -20.77
CA ARG A 16 44.38 -1.28 -22.01
C ARG A 16 43.48 -1.55 -23.23
N ASP A 17 42.89 -2.73 -23.34
CA ASP A 17 41.94 -3.06 -24.42
C ASP A 17 40.70 -2.19 -24.35
N ALA A 18 40.13 -1.98 -23.16
CA ALA A 18 39.01 -1.09 -22.92
C ALA A 18 39.27 0.35 -23.37
N LEU A 19 40.46 0.90 -23.06
CA LEU A 19 40.87 2.25 -23.45
C LEU A 19 41.16 2.39 -24.95
N ARG A 20 41.63 1.32 -25.61
CA ARG A 20 41.90 1.32 -27.05
C ARG A 20 40.61 1.20 -27.88
N ALA A 21 39.59 0.49 -27.39
CA ALA A 21 38.34 0.26 -28.07
C ALA A 21 37.20 1.06 -27.44
N ARG A 22 37.38 2.38 -27.25
CA ARG A 22 36.49 3.28 -26.47
C ARG A 22 35.01 3.13 -26.81
N GLY A 23 34.62 3.19 -28.08
CA GLY A 23 33.21 3.12 -28.48
C GLY A 23 32.52 1.82 -28.06
N ARG A 24 33.22 0.67 -28.20
CA ARG A 24 32.71 -0.63 -27.73
C ARG A 24 32.64 -0.69 -26.20
N SER A 25 33.69 -0.20 -25.54
CA SER A 25 33.77 -0.22 -24.08
C SER A 25 32.69 0.64 -23.45
N VAL A 26 32.42 1.82 -24.02
CA VAL A 26 31.31 2.69 -23.62
C VAL A 26 29.96 2.00 -23.82
N LEU A 27 29.75 1.33 -24.97
CA LEU A 27 28.50 0.61 -25.20
C LEU A 27 28.27 -0.49 -24.19
N VAL A 28 29.30 -1.32 -23.90
CA VAL A 28 29.20 -2.41 -22.92
C VAL A 28 28.99 -1.85 -21.51
N ALA A 29 29.75 -0.81 -21.13
CA ALA A 29 29.58 -0.16 -19.84
C ALA A 29 28.19 0.48 -19.69
N ALA A 30 27.66 1.11 -20.74
CA ALA A 30 26.32 1.69 -20.75
C ALA A 30 25.22 0.63 -20.60
N MET A 31 25.37 -0.55 -21.20
CA MET A 31 24.45 -1.67 -21.04
C MET A 31 24.36 -2.19 -19.60
N ILE A 32 25.43 -2.03 -18.81
CA ILE A 32 25.45 -2.37 -17.39
C ILE A 32 25.03 -1.15 -16.54
N ALA A 33 25.50 0.04 -16.92
CA ALA A 33 25.24 1.26 -16.19
C ALA A 33 23.73 1.63 -16.16
N LEU A 34 23.02 1.44 -17.28
CA LEU A 34 21.61 1.85 -17.39
C LEU A 34 20.67 1.09 -16.44
N PRO A 35 20.73 -0.25 -16.33
CA PRO A 35 19.99 -0.97 -15.31
C PRO A 35 20.43 -0.66 -13.88
N VAL A 36 21.75 -0.52 -13.64
CA VAL A 36 22.27 -0.13 -12.32
C VAL A 36 21.77 1.26 -11.93
N LEU A 37 21.74 2.20 -12.88
CA LEU A 37 21.13 3.52 -12.70
C LEU A 37 19.66 3.40 -12.29
N GLY A 38 18.88 2.60 -13.03
CA GLY A 38 17.46 2.40 -12.74
C GLY A 38 17.24 1.82 -11.35
N VAL A 39 17.94 0.74 -10.99
CA VAL A 39 17.82 0.11 -9.67
C VAL A 39 18.25 1.07 -8.56
N THR A 40 19.38 1.79 -8.73
CA THR A 40 19.85 2.76 -7.73
C THR A 40 18.88 3.92 -7.57
N ALA A 41 18.33 4.47 -8.68
CA ALA A 41 17.36 5.56 -8.59
C ALA A 41 16.05 5.12 -7.93
N VAL A 42 15.55 3.94 -8.25
CA VAL A 42 14.33 3.38 -7.64
C VAL A 42 14.57 3.09 -6.15
N ASP A 43 15.69 2.46 -5.79
CA ASP A 43 16.03 2.15 -4.41
C ASP A 43 16.13 3.41 -3.53
N LEU A 44 16.89 4.41 -3.98
CA LEU A 44 17.01 5.69 -3.28
C LEU A 44 15.68 6.43 -3.18
N THR A 45 14.88 6.43 -4.25
CA THR A 45 13.56 7.06 -4.25
C THR A 45 12.62 6.35 -3.29
N TYR A 46 12.53 5.02 -3.37
CA TYR A 46 11.68 4.22 -2.51
C TYR A 46 12.02 4.40 -1.03
N ARG A 47 13.32 4.38 -0.69
CA ARG A 47 13.79 4.61 0.68
C ARG A 47 13.56 6.02 1.18
N SER A 48 13.64 7.01 0.28
CA SER A 48 13.38 8.41 0.64
C SER A 48 11.89 8.74 0.75
N ILE A 49 11.01 7.97 0.08
CA ILE A 49 9.55 8.08 0.24
C ILE A 49 9.11 7.48 1.58
N GLN A 50 9.71 6.38 2.02
CA GLN A 50 9.39 5.79 3.31
C GLN A 50 9.94 6.65 4.45
N PRO A 51 9.08 7.15 5.36
CA PRO A 51 9.56 7.92 6.49
C PRO A 51 10.37 7.03 7.43
N THR A 52 11.42 7.58 7.96
CA THR A 52 12.08 6.98 9.12
C THR A 52 11.21 7.21 10.36
N LEU A 53 11.36 6.38 11.39
CA LEU A 53 10.64 6.56 12.66
C LEU A 53 10.85 7.97 13.25
N ALA A 54 12.03 8.56 13.08
CA ALA A 54 12.31 9.93 13.52
C ALA A 54 11.50 10.98 12.73
N GLU A 55 11.27 10.76 11.45
CA GLU A 55 10.44 11.62 10.59
C GLU A 55 8.95 11.44 10.89
N GLU A 56 8.49 10.21 11.15
CA GLU A 56 7.12 9.94 11.61
C GLU A 56 6.83 10.65 12.93
N LEU A 57 7.73 10.53 13.89
CA LEU A 57 7.62 11.27 15.15
C LEU A 57 7.63 12.79 14.93
N THR A 58 8.43 13.28 14.00
CA THR A 58 8.42 14.73 13.68
C THR A 58 7.11 15.16 13.02
N ALA A 59 6.52 14.30 12.19
CA ALA A 59 5.19 14.53 11.62
C ALA A 59 4.07 14.54 12.68
N LYS A 60 4.19 13.71 13.73
CA LYS A 60 3.20 13.61 14.82
C LYS A 60 3.36 14.71 15.87
N ILE A 61 4.59 14.94 16.34
CA ILE A 61 4.84 15.79 17.52
C ILE A 61 5.75 17.02 17.24
N GLY A 62 6.13 17.27 15.99
CA GLY A 62 7.05 18.36 15.63
C GLY A 62 8.43 18.19 16.28
N SER A 63 8.95 19.23 16.92
CA SER A 63 10.18 19.19 17.72
C SER A 63 9.92 19.03 19.24
N ALA A 64 8.68 18.72 19.63
CA ALA A 64 8.35 18.34 21.00
C ALA A 64 9.02 17.03 21.40
N ASP A 65 9.17 16.79 22.70
CA ASP A 65 9.74 15.56 23.23
C ASP A 65 8.68 14.46 23.36
N ALA A 66 7.42 14.83 23.63
CA ALA A 66 6.31 13.91 23.71
C ALA A 66 4.94 14.57 23.46
N ARG A 67 3.95 13.73 23.18
CA ARG A 67 2.52 14.04 23.11
C ARG A 67 1.80 13.22 24.15
N PHE A 68 0.99 13.85 24.99
CA PHE A 68 0.14 13.26 26.02
C PHE A 68 -1.32 13.45 25.62
N GLU A 69 -2.12 12.41 25.72
CA GLU A 69 -3.55 12.45 25.45
C GLU A 69 -4.31 11.43 26.30
N ALA A 70 -5.59 11.66 26.54
CA ALA A 70 -6.42 10.69 27.22
C ALA A 70 -6.56 9.41 26.37
N ALA A 71 -6.59 8.26 27.01
CA ALA A 71 -6.77 6.98 26.30
C ALA A 71 -8.20 6.75 25.79
N GLY A 72 -9.14 7.66 26.07
CA GLY A 72 -10.54 7.55 25.66
C GLY A 72 -11.35 6.51 26.43
N VAL A 73 -10.82 6.02 27.56
CA VAL A 73 -11.42 4.95 28.38
C VAL A 73 -11.60 5.36 29.85
N GLY A 74 -11.59 6.68 30.11
CA GLY A 74 -11.66 7.23 31.47
C GLY A 74 -10.34 7.16 32.24
N PRO A 75 -10.32 7.56 33.54
CA PRO A 75 -9.12 7.62 34.37
C PRO A 75 -8.71 6.24 34.89
N VAL A 76 -8.70 5.23 34.06
CA VAL A 76 -8.34 3.84 34.39
C VAL A 76 -6.94 3.51 33.88
N LYS A 77 -6.29 2.58 34.57
CA LYS A 77 -4.97 2.10 34.18
C LYS A 77 -5.02 1.47 32.79
N VAL A 78 -4.16 1.93 31.92
CA VAL A 78 -3.97 1.38 30.57
C VAL A 78 -2.54 0.88 30.39
N GLU A 79 -2.30 0.12 29.34
CA GLU A 79 -0.98 -0.32 28.91
C GLU A 79 -0.80 0.04 27.44
N GLN A 80 0.40 0.43 27.06
CA GLN A 80 0.75 0.78 25.68
C GLN A 80 2.07 0.17 25.26
N LEU A 81 2.31 0.12 23.95
CA LEU A 81 3.61 -0.23 23.39
C LEU A 81 4.53 1.00 23.33
N PRO A 82 5.87 0.83 23.42
CA PRO A 82 6.82 1.93 23.43
C PRO A 82 6.78 2.82 22.18
N ALA A 83 6.53 2.22 21.02
CA ALA A 83 6.52 2.93 19.73
C ALA A 83 5.10 3.30 19.27
N ASP A 84 4.08 2.71 19.85
CA ASP A 84 2.69 2.88 19.45
C ASP A 84 1.82 3.22 20.65
N ALA A 85 1.31 4.45 20.66
CA ALA A 85 0.38 4.95 21.68
C ALA A 85 -1.09 4.94 21.18
N GLU A 86 -1.33 4.54 19.91
CA GLU A 86 -2.67 4.49 19.34
C GLU A 86 -3.41 3.21 19.76
N GLU A 87 -2.67 2.10 19.94
CA GLU A 87 -3.23 0.87 20.49
C GLU A 87 -3.14 0.86 22.01
N VAL A 88 -4.30 0.79 22.64
CA VAL A 88 -4.45 0.75 24.11
C VAL A 88 -4.80 -0.66 24.54
N TYR A 89 -4.06 -1.16 25.53
CA TYR A 89 -4.29 -2.46 26.13
C TYR A 89 -4.70 -2.31 27.59
N PHE A 90 -5.47 -3.27 28.09
CA PHE A 90 -5.83 -3.34 29.52
C PHE A 90 -4.94 -4.35 30.24
N PRO A 91 -4.68 -4.15 31.55
CA PRO A 91 -4.05 -5.17 32.38
C PRO A 91 -4.80 -6.50 32.34
N ASP A 92 -4.08 -7.62 32.53
CA ASP A 92 -4.69 -8.95 32.48
C ASP A 92 -5.79 -9.09 33.55
N GLY A 93 -7.00 -9.48 33.09
CA GLY A 93 -8.18 -9.61 33.93
C GLY A 93 -8.96 -8.32 34.19
N ALA A 94 -8.55 -7.20 33.61
CA ALA A 94 -9.35 -5.98 33.59
C ALA A 94 -10.32 -6.01 32.41
N SER A 95 -11.57 -5.68 32.64
CA SER A 95 -12.58 -5.44 31.59
C SER A 95 -12.63 -3.95 31.25
N TYR A 96 -13.21 -3.63 30.10
CA TYR A 96 -13.60 -2.26 29.80
C TYR A 96 -14.43 -1.71 30.97
N PRO A 97 -14.18 -0.47 31.43
CA PRO A 97 -14.98 0.09 32.51
C PRO A 97 -16.45 0.17 32.06
N GLU A 98 -17.34 -0.48 32.82
CA GLU A 98 -18.78 -0.34 32.70
C GLU A 98 -19.21 0.98 33.33
N GLY A 99 -19.88 1.85 32.56
CA GLY A 99 -20.41 3.12 33.07
C GLY A 99 -20.01 4.33 32.24
N ASP A 100 -20.56 5.48 32.61
CA ASP A 100 -20.29 6.75 31.94
C ASP A 100 -18.79 7.08 31.97
N LEU A 101 -18.16 7.09 30.80
CA LEU A 101 -16.78 7.55 30.59
C LEU A 101 -16.65 9.07 30.80
N GLU A 102 -17.62 9.70 31.45
CA GLU A 102 -17.69 11.16 31.70
C GLU A 102 -16.64 11.66 32.70
N ASP A 103 -16.01 10.78 33.47
CA ASP A 103 -14.90 11.18 34.34
C ASP A 103 -13.71 11.62 33.49
N ALA A 104 -13.58 12.91 33.30
CA ALA A 104 -12.54 13.51 32.50
C ALA A 104 -11.14 13.16 33.05
N VAL A 105 -10.31 12.58 32.19
CA VAL A 105 -8.91 12.28 32.53
C VAL A 105 -8.14 13.60 32.71
N ASP A 106 -7.56 13.81 33.89
CA ASP A 106 -6.70 14.97 34.15
C ASP A 106 -5.30 14.77 33.58
N VAL A 107 -5.16 14.97 32.25
CA VAL A 107 -3.89 14.85 31.54
C VAL A 107 -2.83 15.81 32.09
N PRO A 108 -3.13 17.09 32.40
CA PRO A 108 -2.19 17.99 33.08
C PRO A 108 -1.53 17.41 34.34
N ALA A 109 -2.26 16.64 35.15
CA ALA A 109 -1.69 15.99 36.34
C ALA A 109 -0.72 14.84 36.00
N ALA A 110 -0.71 14.34 34.76
CA ALA A 110 0.21 13.31 34.29
C ALA A 110 1.50 13.90 33.67
N LEU A 111 1.54 15.20 33.40
CA LEU A 111 2.70 15.83 32.76
C LEU A 111 3.92 15.84 33.69
N PRO A 112 5.14 15.65 33.17
CA PRO A 112 6.37 15.72 33.93
C PRO A 112 6.53 17.12 34.56
N LYS A 113 6.93 17.16 35.84
CA LYS A 113 7.09 18.42 36.58
C LYS A 113 8.11 19.35 35.94
N GLY A 114 7.72 20.61 35.75
CA GLY A 114 8.57 21.66 35.15
C GLY A 114 8.71 21.54 33.64
N SER A 115 7.95 20.70 32.96
CA SER A 115 7.86 20.69 31.50
C SER A 115 7.05 21.88 30.98
N ARG A 116 7.35 22.32 29.77
CA ARG A 116 6.53 23.25 28.99
C ARG A 116 5.59 22.49 28.11
N SER A 117 4.33 22.88 28.03
CA SER A 117 3.35 22.26 27.14
C SER A 117 2.57 23.28 26.32
N ILE A 118 2.09 22.86 25.16
CA ILE A 118 1.06 23.53 24.36
C ILE A 118 -0.05 22.53 24.10
N THR A 119 -1.27 23.03 23.98
CA THR A 119 -2.44 22.21 23.68
C THR A 119 -2.75 22.16 22.21
N GLU A 120 -3.27 21.02 21.77
CA GLU A 120 -3.77 20.77 20.42
C GLU A 120 -5.13 20.09 20.49
N GLN A 121 -6.12 20.61 19.76
CA GLN A 121 -7.44 20.00 19.65
C GLN A 121 -8.00 20.23 18.25
N SER A 122 -8.74 19.26 17.71
CA SER A 122 -9.30 19.35 16.36
C SER A 122 -10.81 19.20 16.37
N VAL A 123 -11.49 19.91 15.49
CA VAL A 123 -12.93 19.81 15.29
C VAL A 123 -13.24 19.78 13.79
N PRO A 124 -14.10 18.87 13.31
CA PRO A 124 -14.59 18.92 11.95
C PRO A 124 -15.49 20.15 11.77
N ALA A 125 -15.31 20.92 10.70
CA ALA A 125 -16.03 22.13 10.48
C ALA A 125 -16.43 22.30 9.01
N SER A 126 -17.67 22.77 8.80
CA SER A 126 -18.12 23.26 7.49
C SER A 126 -17.78 24.73 7.34
N VAL A 127 -17.04 25.08 6.31
CA VAL A 127 -16.57 26.45 6.06
C VAL A 127 -17.05 26.96 4.71
N THR A 128 -17.38 28.26 4.66
CA THR A 128 -17.75 28.91 3.41
C THR A 128 -16.49 29.34 2.67
N THR A 129 -16.34 28.87 1.44
CA THR A 129 -15.22 29.18 0.54
C THR A 129 -15.72 29.94 -0.70
N ARG A 130 -14.81 30.32 -1.60
CA ARG A 130 -15.20 30.90 -2.89
C ARG A 130 -15.93 29.93 -3.82
N HIS A 131 -15.72 28.63 -3.62
CA HIS A 131 -16.31 27.58 -4.44
C HIS A 131 -17.54 26.93 -3.81
N GLY A 132 -18.01 27.45 -2.69
CA GLY A 132 -19.13 26.92 -1.94
C GLY A 132 -18.76 26.51 -0.51
N VAL A 133 -19.43 25.52 0.03
CA VAL A 133 -19.16 24.98 1.37
C VAL A 133 -18.17 23.82 1.25
N ALA A 134 -17.20 23.78 2.11
CA ALA A 134 -16.24 22.70 2.23
C ALA A 134 -16.16 22.22 3.68
N ASP A 135 -16.14 20.91 3.87
CA ASP A 135 -15.86 20.30 5.16
C ASP A 135 -14.35 20.10 5.31
N THR A 136 -13.83 20.56 6.44
CA THR A 136 -12.41 20.51 6.73
C THR A 136 -12.17 20.51 8.24
N PRO A 137 -11.19 19.76 8.76
CA PRO A 137 -10.82 19.88 10.15
C PRO A 137 -10.19 21.23 10.45
N VAL A 138 -10.60 21.83 11.55
CA VAL A 138 -9.95 22.99 12.15
C VAL A 138 -9.19 22.51 13.38
N THR A 139 -7.89 22.68 13.37
CA THR A 139 -7.02 22.32 14.50
C THR A 139 -6.62 23.57 15.26
N GLU A 140 -6.98 23.62 16.52
CA GLU A 140 -6.56 24.67 17.45
C GLU A 140 -5.21 24.32 18.06
N VAL A 141 -4.19 25.07 17.65
CA VAL A 141 -2.81 24.97 18.18
C VAL A 141 -2.06 26.26 17.87
N ASP A 142 -1.14 26.70 18.73
CA ASP A 142 -0.25 27.81 18.41
C ASP A 142 0.78 27.37 17.35
N THR A 143 0.43 27.57 16.08
CA THR A 143 1.29 27.23 14.95
C THR A 143 2.62 27.99 14.92
N GLY A 144 2.74 29.13 15.65
CA GLY A 144 3.99 29.87 15.80
C GLY A 144 4.94 29.29 16.84
N ASP A 145 4.51 28.30 17.63
CA ASP A 145 5.34 27.71 18.66
C ASP A 145 6.48 26.85 18.06
N PRO A 146 7.72 27.03 18.57
CA PRO A 146 8.87 26.23 18.10
C PRO A 146 8.69 24.71 18.21
N MET A 147 7.83 24.20 19.09
CA MET A 147 7.54 22.76 19.22
C MET A 147 6.93 22.17 17.95
N LEU A 148 6.27 22.96 17.12
CA LEU A 148 5.66 22.49 15.86
C LEU A 148 6.62 22.54 14.66
N ARG A 149 7.88 22.96 14.85
CA ARG A 149 8.87 22.98 13.78
C ARG A 149 9.08 21.58 13.16
N GLY A 150 9.09 21.54 11.83
CA GLY A 150 9.17 20.29 11.06
C GLY A 150 7.84 19.56 10.86
N ARG A 151 6.78 19.94 11.61
CA ARG A 151 5.43 19.41 11.43
C ARG A 151 4.55 20.38 10.64
N ILE A 152 4.63 21.68 10.95
CA ILE A 152 3.87 22.75 10.30
C ILE A 152 4.86 23.84 9.89
N GLU A 153 4.95 24.09 8.58
CA GLU A 153 5.87 25.08 8.04
C GLU A 153 5.13 26.19 7.29
N LEU A 154 5.55 27.44 7.49
CA LEU A 154 4.95 28.60 6.85
C LEU A 154 5.45 28.73 5.41
N VAL A 155 4.53 28.66 4.44
CA VAL A 155 4.84 28.84 3.01
C VAL A 155 4.65 30.30 2.59
N LYS A 156 3.56 30.93 3.07
CA LYS A 156 3.23 32.34 2.67
C LYS A 156 2.49 33.05 3.80
N GLY A 157 2.74 34.34 3.94
CA GLY A 157 2.07 35.18 4.95
C GLY A 157 2.71 35.04 6.32
N ARG A 158 1.92 34.90 7.37
CA ARG A 158 2.37 34.75 8.76
C ARG A 158 1.46 33.85 9.56
N TYR A 159 1.94 33.28 10.64
CA TYR A 159 1.12 32.53 11.58
C TYR A 159 0.03 33.41 12.24
N PRO A 160 -1.14 32.84 12.60
CA PRO A 160 -2.18 33.51 13.38
C PRO A 160 -1.64 34.05 14.70
N LYS A 161 -2.09 35.27 15.09
CA LYS A 161 -1.70 35.94 16.34
C LYS A 161 -2.90 36.36 17.19
N SER A 162 -4.11 36.22 16.67
CA SER A 162 -5.35 36.55 17.37
C SER A 162 -6.44 35.49 17.07
N GLY A 163 -7.43 35.42 17.94
CA GLY A 163 -8.57 34.50 17.76
C GLY A 163 -9.49 34.82 16.57
N ALA A 164 -9.23 35.86 15.80
CA ALA A 164 -9.94 36.20 14.56
C ALA A 164 -9.13 35.81 13.30
N GLU A 165 -7.99 35.17 13.48
CA GLU A 165 -7.06 34.80 12.42
C GLU A 165 -6.92 33.29 12.31
N ILE A 166 -6.68 32.82 11.09
CA ILE A 166 -6.54 31.39 10.78
C ILE A 166 -5.44 31.20 9.73
N ALA A 167 -4.76 30.07 9.78
CA ALA A 167 -3.88 29.62 8.71
C ALA A 167 -4.55 28.46 7.96
N ALA A 168 -4.32 28.39 6.66
CA ALA A 168 -4.83 27.33 5.81
C ALA A 168 -3.65 26.46 5.28
N THR A 169 -3.85 25.16 5.14
CA THR A 169 -2.88 24.34 4.40
C THR A 169 -2.86 24.74 2.92
N ALA A 170 -1.74 24.49 2.25
CA ALA A 170 -1.59 24.77 0.83
C ALA A 170 -2.66 24.04 0.00
N GLY A 171 -2.90 22.74 0.29
CA GLY A 171 -3.94 21.96 -0.38
C GLY A 171 -5.35 22.49 -0.17
N PHE A 172 -5.67 23.00 1.04
CA PHE A 172 -6.96 23.64 1.28
C PHE A 172 -7.08 25.00 0.57
N ALA A 173 -6.05 25.82 0.63
CA ALA A 173 -6.04 27.13 -0.02
C ALA A 173 -6.23 27.02 -1.54
N GLU A 174 -5.57 26.05 -2.17
CA GLU A 174 -5.73 25.75 -3.61
C GLU A 174 -7.15 25.26 -3.92
N ALA A 175 -7.65 24.26 -3.19
CA ALA A 175 -8.97 23.67 -3.44
C ALA A 175 -10.12 24.67 -3.20
N SER A 176 -9.98 25.57 -2.21
CA SER A 176 -11.01 26.54 -1.84
C SER A 176 -10.92 27.88 -2.60
N GLY A 177 -9.82 28.11 -3.33
CA GLY A 177 -9.52 29.39 -4.00
C GLY A 177 -9.21 30.55 -3.04
N LEU A 178 -8.92 30.25 -1.77
CA LEU A 178 -8.60 31.25 -0.75
C LEU A 178 -7.12 31.66 -0.77
N SER A 179 -6.88 32.90 -0.47
CA SER A 179 -5.54 33.50 -0.40
C SER A 179 -5.35 34.25 0.92
N VAL A 180 -4.08 34.52 1.26
CA VAL A 180 -3.75 35.36 2.42
C VAL A 180 -4.43 36.73 2.30
N GLY A 181 -5.19 37.12 3.36
CA GLY A 181 -6.02 38.30 3.43
C GLY A 181 -7.50 38.05 3.19
N ASP A 182 -7.88 36.91 2.62
CA ASP A 182 -9.30 36.55 2.43
C ASP A 182 -9.97 36.19 3.76
N ARG A 183 -11.30 36.29 3.77
CA ARG A 183 -12.14 35.88 4.89
C ARG A 183 -12.83 34.58 4.57
N LEU A 184 -12.92 33.69 5.54
CA LEU A 184 -13.75 32.50 5.53
C LEU A 184 -14.66 32.49 6.76
N THR A 185 -15.83 31.86 6.64
CA THR A 185 -16.78 31.72 7.75
C THR A 185 -16.91 30.26 8.13
N VAL A 186 -16.73 29.96 9.41
CA VAL A 186 -17.04 28.67 10.02
C VAL A 186 -18.53 28.68 10.33
N ARG A 187 -19.29 27.76 9.76
CA ARG A 187 -20.77 27.81 9.72
C ARG A 187 -21.41 27.58 11.07
N GLY A 188 -20.93 26.64 11.87
CA GLY A 188 -21.50 26.31 13.18
C GLY A 188 -21.62 27.54 14.07
N PRO A 189 -20.53 28.18 14.49
CA PRO A 189 -20.60 29.40 15.28
C PRO A 189 -20.92 30.67 14.46
N GLY A 190 -21.11 30.55 13.14
CA GLY A 190 -21.38 31.68 12.25
C GLY A 190 -20.26 32.72 12.20
N ARG A 191 -19.05 32.39 12.66
CA ARG A 191 -17.93 33.35 12.88
C ARG A 191 -17.00 33.38 11.67
N SER A 192 -16.56 34.61 11.33
CA SER A 192 -15.65 34.85 10.21
C SER A 192 -14.23 35.04 10.71
N TYR A 193 -13.28 34.42 10.00
CA TYR A 193 -11.84 34.46 10.28
C TYR A 193 -11.08 35.00 9.07
N THR A 194 -9.95 35.69 9.31
CA THR A 194 -9.06 36.17 8.25
C THR A 194 -7.94 35.14 8.05
N VAL A 195 -7.73 34.69 6.83
CA VAL A 195 -6.60 33.82 6.47
C VAL A 195 -5.32 34.64 6.48
N THR A 196 -4.43 34.43 7.43
CA THR A 196 -3.19 35.20 7.59
C THR A 196 -1.95 34.51 7.08
N GLY A 197 -2.02 33.15 6.92
CA GLY A 197 -0.92 32.37 6.43
C GLY A 197 -1.36 31.16 5.65
N VAL A 198 -0.50 30.74 4.75
CA VAL A 198 -0.57 29.41 4.11
C VAL A 198 0.57 28.58 4.66
N VAL A 199 0.24 27.40 5.19
CA VAL A 199 1.18 26.45 5.78
C VAL A 199 1.21 25.17 4.97
N GLU A 200 2.29 24.42 5.04
CA GLU A 200 2.36 23.05 4.56
C GLU A 200 2.70 22.10 5.70
N LEU A 201 2.21 20.88 5.57
CA LEU A 201 2.63 19.77 6.39
C LEU A 201 3.61 18.92 5.56
N PRO A 202 4.91 18.88 5.90
CA PRO A 202 5.88 18.13 5.10
C PRO A 202 5.54 16.64 4.94
N ALA A 203 4.83 16.06 5.89
CA ALA A 203 4.42 14.66 5.83
C ALA A 203 3.21 14.40 4.90
N ASP A 204 2.39 15.45 4.61
CA ASP A 204 1.20 15.35 3.78
C ASP A 204 0.89 16.70 3.15
N LEU A 205 1.40 16.90 1.93
CA LEU A 205 1.24 18.15 1.18
C LEU A 205 -0.20 18.38 0.67
N GLU A 206 -0.96 17.30 0.50
CA GLU A 206 -2.33 17.34 0.01
C GLU A 206 -3.35 17.55 1.13
N LYS A 207 -2.91 17.53 2.41
CA LYS A 207 -3.78 17.73 3.56
C LYS A 207 -4.58 19.01 3.45
N LYS A 208 -5.89 18.88 3.59
CA LYS A 208 -6.83 20.00 3.61
C LYS A 208 -7.25 20.23 5.06
N SER A 209 -6.74 21.30 5.68
CA SER A 209 -6.94 21.61 7.09
C SER A 209 -6.79 23.09 7.34
N LEU A 210 -7.40 23.57 8.42
CA LEU A 210 -7.27 24.93 8.93
C LEU A 210 -6.64 24.90 10.32
N TYR A 211 -5.90 25.94 10.66
CA TYR A 211 -5.21 26.06 11.93
C TYR A 211 -5.56 27.40 12.60
N ALA A 212 -6.00 27.34 13.85
CA ALA A 212 -6.37 28.50 14.66
C ALA A 212 -5.64 28.46 16.01
N LEU A 213 -5.61 29.57 16.70
CA LEU A 213 -5.11 29.61 18.10
C LEU A 213 -6.07 28.84 19.03
N PRO A 214 -5.59 28.25 20.12
CA PRO A 214 -6.42 27.60 21.13
C PRO A 214 -7.57 28.49 21.62
N GLY A 215 -8.78 27.98 21.66
CA GLY A 215 -10.00 28.68 22.03
C GLY A 215 -10.55 29.67 20.99
N ALA A 216 -10.01 29.68 19.77
CA ALA A 216 -10.47 30.61 18.75
C ALA A 216 -11.75 30.17 18.04
N VAL A 217 -11.96 28.87 17.88
CA VAL A 217 -13.09 28.26 17.13
C VAL A 217 -13.97 27.43 18.04
N ILE A 218 -13.38 26.50 18.81
CA ILE A 218 -14.12 25.52 19.63
C ILE A 218 -14.85 26.23 20.77
N ALA A 219 -14.22 27.17 21.50
CA ALA A 219 -14.87 27.85 22.62
C ALA A 219 -16.06 28.71 22.16
N PRO A 220 -15.94 29.57 21.12
CA PRO A 220 -17.12 30.31 20.59
C PRO A 220 -18.20 29.38 20.00
N TRP A 221 -17.82 28.19 19.52
CA TRP A 221 -18.81 27.23 19.00
C TRP A 221 -19.58 26.57 20.13
N ARG A 222 -18.90 26.24 21.23
CA ARG A 222 -19.56 25.74 22.45
C ARG A 222 -20.50 26.75 23.05
N GLU A 223 -20.09 28.02 23.17
CA GLU A 223 -20.97 29.13 23.58
C GLU A 223 -22.19 29.24 22.69
N ALA A 224 -22.03 29.18 21.36
CA ALA A 224 -23.15 29.26 20.43
C ALA A 224 -24.10 28.06 20.54
N ALA A 225 -23.59 26.87 20.83
CA ALA A 225 -24.39 25.66 21.03
C ALA A 225 -25.14 25.69 22.38
N ASP A 226 -24.56 26.31 23.42
CA ASP A 226 -25.23 26.52 24.70
C ASP A 226 -26.34 27.58 24.62
N ASP A 227 -26.20 28.59 23.73
CA ASP A 227 -27.17 29.67 23.54
C ASP A 227 -28.32 29.34 22.56
N ASP A 228 -28.08 28.44 21.58
CA ASP A 228 -29.04 28.08 20.53
C ASP A 228 -29.02 26.57 20.30
N GLU A 229 -30.11 25.89 20.67
CA GLU A 229 -30.34 24.44 20.50
C GLU A 229 -30.20 23.95 19.04
N ASN A 230 -30.28 24.87 18.05
CA ASN A 230 -30.07 24.52 16.65
C ASN A 230 -28.60 24.54 16.22
N VAL A 231 -27.70 25.01 17.07
CA VAL A 231 -26.25 25.00 16.82
C VAL A 231 -25.65 23.76 17.46
N VAL A 232 -25.37 22.76 16.65
CA VAL A 232 -24.74 21.51 17.12
C VAL A 232 -23.22 21.67 17.08
N LEU A 233 -22.55 21.41 18.22
CA LEU A 233 -21.11 21.26 18.28
C LEU A 233 -20.74 19.85 17.78
N PRO A 234 -19.98 19.69 16.70
CA PRO A 234 -19.52 18.38 16.26
C PRO A 234 -18.65 17.70 17.31
N GLN A 235 -18.48 16.39 17.17
CA GLN A 235 -17.57 15.66 18.02
C GLN A 235 -16.16 16.28 17.95
N VAL A 236 -15.75 16.88 19.04
CA VAL A 236 -14.43 17.49 19.19
C VAL A 236 -13.42 16.38 19.46
N GLY A 237 -12.31 16.39 18.75
CA GLY A 237 -11.24 15.41 18.97
C GLY A 237 -10.60 15.56 20.36
N GLU A 238 -9.94 14.50 20.81
CA GLU A 238 -9.25 14.50 22.09
C GLU A 238 -8.27 15.68 22.22
N LEU A 239 -8.25 16.25 23.42
CA LEU A 239 -7.32 17.32 23.75
C LEU A 239 -5.95 16.70 24.04
N ALA A 240 -4.96 17.05 23.22
CA ALA A 240 -3.59 16.60 23.35
C ALA A 240 -2.67 17.70 23.89
N TRP A 241 -1.62 17.29 24.57
CA TRP A 241 -0.56 18.18 25.07
C TRP A 241 0.77 17.81 24.42
N LEU A 242 1.33 18.72 23.63
CA LEU A 242 2.70 18.60 23.16
C LEU A 242 3.63 19.15 24.24
N VAL A 243 4.59 18.34 24.64
CA VAL A 243 5.40 18.57 25.84
C VAL A 243 6.89 18.66 25.48
N LYS A 244 7.55 19.66 26.07
CA LYS A 244 9.01 19.81 26.07
C LYS A 244 9.50 19.63 27.51
N GLY A 245 10.28 18.59 27.76
CA GLY A 245 10.83 18.30 29.09
C GLY A 245 11.85 19.35 29.54
N SER A 246 11.95 19.56 30.84
CA SER A 246 12.93 20.47 31.44
C SER A 246 14.34 19.86 31.49
N SER A 247 14.45 18.54 31.52
CA SER A 247 15.72 17.81 31.46
C SER A 247 16.05 17.47 30.00
N GLY A 248 17.28 17.62 29.57
CA GLY A 248 17.69 17.22 28.22
C GLY A 248 17.51 15.74 27.88
N ALA A 249 17.00 14.92 28.83
CA ALA A 249 16.70 13.51 28.66
C ALA A 249 15.32 13.22 28.03
N GLY A 250 14.45 14.25 27.84
CA GLY A 250 13.11 14.03 27.28
C GLY A 250 12.15 13.35 28.27
N VAL A 251 11.12 12.66 27.73
CA VAL A 251 10.12 11.90 28.48
C VAL A 251 10.50 10.43 28.48
N THR A 252 10.70 9.85 29.67
CA THR A 252 11.22 8.49 29.86
C THR A 252 10.10 7.44 29.87
N TRP A 253 10.48 6.15 29.79
CA TRP A 253 9.52 5.05 29.91
C TRP A 253 8.81 5.04 31.27
N GLN A 254 9.49 5.44 32.33
CA GLN A 254 8.87 5.53 33.67
C GLN A 254 7.81 6.64 33.73
N ASP A 255 8.04 7.76 33.05
CA ASP A 255 7.04 8.83 32.95
C ASP A 255 5.79 8.33 32.17
N ILE A 256 5.98 7.51 31.13
CA ILE A 256 4.89 6.89 30.39
C ILE A 256 4.08 5.94 31.29
N LEU A 257 4.74 5.05 32.00
CA LEU A 257 4.06 4.12 32.91
C LEU A 257 3.27 4.87 33.99
N ALA A 258 3.83 5.98 34.52
CA ALA A 258 3.13 6.80 35.50
C ALA A 258 1.91 7.55 34.92
N ALA A 259 1.95 7.91 33.63
CA ALA A 259 0.82 8.48 32.90
C ALA A 259 -0.26 7.42 32.61
N ASN A 260 0.17 6.23 32.23
CA ASN A 260 -0.73 5.10 31.95
C ASN A 260 -1.56 4.68 33.16
N GLU A 261 -1.02 4.80 34.38
CA GLU A 261 -1.77 4.58 35.64
C GLU A 261 -2.98 5.52 35.80
N LYS A 262 -3.01 6.62 35.05
CA LYS A 262 -4.05 7.66 35.08
C LYS A 262 -4.94 7.68 33.83
N GLY A 263 -4.85 6.68 32.98
CA GLY A 263 -5.60 6.63 31.73
C GLY A 263 -5.05 7.58 30.64
N VAL A 264 -3.76 7.95 30.72
CA VAL A 264 -3.10 8.82 29.74
C VAL A 264 -2.11 8.01 28.91
N VAL A 265 -2.20 8.10 27.60
CA VAL A 265 -1.22 7.52 26.64
C VAL A 265 -0.22 8.58 26.20
N VAL A 266 0.99 8.14 25.89
CA VAL A 266 2.09 9.04 25.61
C VAL A 266 2.91 8.58 24.42
N THR A 267 2.99 9.41 23.39
CA THR A 267 3.97 9.22 22.30
C THR A 267 5.25 9.96 22.68
N SER A 268 6.31 9.25 23.07
CA SER A 268 7.60 9.83 23.42
C SER A 268 8.65 9.60 22.33
N ARG A 269 9.29 10.68 21.88
CA ARG A 269 10.39 10.62 20.92
C ARG A 269 11.54 9.75 21.41
N GLN A 270 11.95 9.93 22.66
CA GLN A 270 13.07 9.21 23.25
C GLN A 270 12.78 7.71 23.35
N VAL A 271 11.58 7.36 23.83
CA VAL A 271 11.19 5.97 24.06
C VAL A 271 10.95 5.24 22.75
N ALA A 272 10.31 5.88 21.76
CA ALA A 272 10.10 5.28 20.46
C ALA A 272 11.43 5.03 19.71
N LEU A 273 12.39 5.95 19.80
CA LEU A 273 13.71 5.78 19.16
C LEU A 273 14.62 4.80 19.93
N ASN A 274 14.43 4.63 21.23
CA ASN A 274 15.22 3.76 22.09
C ASN A 274 14.29 2.96 23.01
N PRO A 275 13.58 1.97 22.50
CA PRO A 275 12.58 1.23 23.26
C PRO A 275 13.22 0.44 24.40
N PRO A 276 12.52 0.34 25.54
CA PRO A 276 12.95 -0.51 26.65
C PRO A 276 12.89 -1.99 26.25
N PRO A 277 13.63 -2.87 26.95
CA PRO A 277 13.52 -4.31 26.71
C PRO A 277 12.11 -4.82 27.00
N ASP A 278 11.65 -5.83 26.24
CA ASP A 278 10.28 -6.39 26.34
C ASP A 278 9.90 -6.79 27.77
N SER A 279 10.87 -7.23 28.59
CA SER A 279 10.65 -7.57 30.00
C SER A 279 10.17 -6.40 30.87
N GLN A 280 10.29 -5.16 30.40
CA GLN A 280 9.84 -3.94 31.08
C GLN A 280 8.56 -3.36 30.46
N VAL A 281 8.02 -3.99 29.43
CA VAL A 281 6.82 -3.54 28.71
C VAL A 281 5.64 -4.41 29.10
N PRO A 282 4.66 -3.90 29.87
CA PRO A 282 3.50 -4.69 30.32
C PRO A 282 2.67 -5.23 29.13
N ALA A 283 2.54 -4.46 28.07
CA ALA A 283 1.81 -4.86 26.85
C ALA A 283 2.63 -5.77 25.91
N ALA A 284 3.85 -6.17 26.27
CA ALA A 284 4.66 -7.05 25.43
C ALA A 284 3.94 -8.40 25.19
N GLY A 285 3.80 -8.78 23.93
CA GLY A 285 3.10 -9.99 23.53
C GLY A 285 1.58 -9.87 23.36
N LYS A 286 0.97 -8.71 23.68
CA LYS A 286 -0.45 -8.45 23.41
C LYS A 286 -0.68 -8.03 21.94
N SER A 287 0.29 -7.40 21.30
CA SER A 287 0.23 -7.10 19.86
C SER A 287 0.42 -8.36 19.02
N ARG A 288 -0.36 -8.48 17.96
CA ARG A 288 -0.08 -9.49 16.92
C ARG A 288 1.16 -9.04 16.12
N PRO A 289 2.20 -9.88 16.00
CA PRO A 289 3.29 -9.59 15.10
C PRO A 289 2.74 -9.46 13.67
N GLU A 290 3.03 -8.36 12.98
CA GLU A 290 2.82 -8.30 11.54
C GLU A 290 3.72 -9.36 10.88
N GLU A 291 3.11 -10.39 10.30
CA GLU A 291 3.86 -11.36 9.50
C GLU A 291 4.44 -10.64 8.27
N PRO A 292 5.75 -10.75 8.02
CA PRO A 292 6.35 -10.16 6.83
C PRO A 292 5.61 -10.63 5.57
N ASP A 293 5.24 -9.71 4.69
CA ASP A 293 4.57 -10.06 3.44
C ASP A 293 5.53 -10.80 2.50
N ASP A 294 5.58 -12.13 2.69
CA ASP A 294 6.37 -13.07 1.87
C ASP A 294 6.06 -12.91 0.37
N ARG A 295 4.89 -12.39 0.00
CA ARG A 295 4.47 -12.20 -1.39
C ARG A 295 5.24 -11.05 -2.03
N LEU A 296 5.37 -9.93 -1.32
CA LEU A 296 6.13 -8.77 -1.81
C LEU A 296 7.62 -9.10 -1.96
N ALA A 297 8.19 -9.79 -0.97
CA ALA A 297 9.59 -10.24 -1.03
C ALA A 297 9.83 -11.22 -2.19
N ALA A 298 8.94 -12.18 -2.42
CA ALA A 298 9.02 -13.13 -3.53
C ALA A 298 8.88 -12.43 -4.90
N ALA A 299 7.98 -11.46 -5.02
CA ALA A 299 7.81 -10.66 -6.23
C ALA A 299 9.07 -9.85 -6.54
N ALA A 300 9.64 -9.15 -5.55
CA ALA A 300 10.87 -8.38 -5.70
C ALA A 300 12.06 -9.25 -6.11
N LEU A 301 12.21 -10.43 -5.49
CA LEU A 301 13.25 -11.40 -5.85
C LEU A 301 13.10 -11.90 -7.29
N THR A 302 11.86 -12.19 -7.71
CA THR A 302 11.56 -12.66 -9.08
C THR A 302 11.91 -11.59 -10.11
N VAL A 303 11.42 -10.37 -9.93
CA VAL A 303 11.71 -9.24 -10.83
C VAL A 303 13.21 -8.95 -10.88
N GLY A 304 13.88 -8.95 -9.73
CA GLY A 304 15.33 -8.74 -9.65
C GLY A 304 16.13 -9.82 -10.38
N ALA A 305 15.76 -11.11 -10.24
CA ALA A 305 16.42 -12.22 -10.93
C ALA A 305 16.21 -12.15 -12.46
N MET A 306 14.99 -11.83 -12.91
CA MET A 306 14.68 -11.66 -14.34
C MET A 306 15.45 -10.49 -14.93
N ALA A 307 15.47 -9.33 -14.27
CA ALA A 307 16.23 -8.16 -14.70
C ALA A 307 17.74 -8.46 -14.81
N LEU A 308 18.32 -9.14 -13.83
CA LEU A 308 19.71 -9.57 -13.86
C LEU A 308 20.01 -10.45 -15.09
N LEU A 309 19.14 -11.42 -15.34
CA LEU A 309 19.28 -12.35 -16.45
C LEU A 309 19.21 -11.59 -17.80
N GLU A 310 18.27 -10.66 -17.94
CA GLU A 310 18.12 -9.81 -19.12
C GLU A 310 19.39 -9.00 -19.39
N ILE A 311 19.95 -8.37 -18.36
CA ILE A 311 21.20 -7.58 -18.51
C ILE A 311 22.36 -8.47 -18.98
N VAL A 312 22.50 -9.69 -18.40
CA VAL A 312 23.53 -10.65 -18.82
C VAL A 312 23.36 -11.04 -20.29
N LEU A 313 22.12 -11.23 -20.74
CA LEU A 313 21.81 -11.59 -22.12
C LEU A 313 22.05 -10.44 -23.10
N LEU A 314 21.74 -9.21 -22.73
CA LEU A 314 22.00 -8.01 -23.55
C LEU A 314 23.51 -7.72 -23.65
N ALA A 315 24.26 -7.81 -22.58
CA ALA A 315 25.68 -7.53 -22.56
C ALA A 315 26.54 -8.65 -23.19
N GLY A 316 26.08 -9.92 -23.10
CA GLY A 316 26.81 -11.10 -23.59
C GLY A 316 27.26 -11.01 -25.04
N PRO A 317 26.40 -10.66 -26.02
CA PRO A 317 26.79 -10.46 -27.42
C PRO A 317 27.92 -9.45 -27.63
N ALA A 318 27.90 -8.36 -26.88
CA ALA A 318 28.94 -7.32 -26.98
C ALA A 318 30.30 -7.83 -26.50
N PHE A 319 30.33 -8.62 -25.42
CA PHE A 319 31.54 -9.33 -25.00
C PHE A 319 31.98 -10.39 -26.00
N ALA A 320 31.05 -11.14 -26.61
CA ALA A 320 31.38 -12.14 -27.62
C ALA A 320 32.01 -11.51 -28.89
N VAL A 321 31.52 -10.36 -29.34
CA VAL A 321 32.14 -9.59 -30.45
C VAL A 321 33.52 -9.11 -30.05
N GLY A 322 33.70 -8.64 -28.82
CA GLY A 322 34.98 -8.24 -28.27
C GLY A 322 36.03 -9.38 -28.29
N ALA A 323 35.66 -10.51 -27.71
CA ALA A 323 36.51 -11.69 -27.67
C ALA A 323 36.89 -12.21 -29.08
N ARG A 324 35.97 -12.10 -30.07
CA ARG A 324 36.28 -12.47 -31.47
C ARG A 324 37.25 -11.53 -32.14
N ARG A 325 37.19 -10.22 -31.89
CA ARG A 325 38.15 -9.26 -32.42
C ARG A 325 39.54 -9.40 -31.79
N SER A 326 39.59 -9.74 -30.51
CA SER A 326 40.83 -9.97 -29.77
C SER A 326 41.44 -11.37 -29.99
N ARG A 327 40.89 -12.20 -30.90
CA ARG A 327 41.34 -13.59 -31.16
C ARG A 327 42.83 -13.71 -31.44
N ARG A 328 43.40 -12.84 -32.31
CA ARG A 328 44.84 -12.87 -32.60
C ARG A 328 45.68 -12.56 -31.37
N GLN A 329 45.25 -11.60 -30.58
CA GLN A 329 45.97 -11.25 -29.31
C GLN A 329 45.89 -12.37 -28.30
N LEU A 330 44.68 -13.01 -28.14
CA LEU A 330 44.51 -14.18 -27.29
C LEU A 330 45.30 -15.41 -27.80
N GLY A 331 45.41 -15.56 -29.13
CA GLY A 331 46.23 -16.59 -29.76
C GLY A 331 47.73 -16.40 -29.51
N LEU A 332 48.22 -15.14 -29.54
CA LEU A 332 49.57 -14.80 -29.16
C LEU A 332 49.89 -15.12 -27.70
N VAL A 333 48.96 -14.88 -26.77
CA VAL A 333 49.12 -15.29 -25.37
C VAL A 333 49.25 -16.81 -25.28
N GLY A 334 48.47 -17.56 -26.06
CA GLY A 334 48.55 -19.03 -26.10
C GLY A 334 49.86 -19.54 -26.69
N SER A 335 50.38 -18.91 -27.77
CA SER A 335 51.63 -19.29 -28.39
C SER A 335 52.88 -18.99 -27.52
N CYS A 336 52.76 -18.00 -26.63
CA CYS A 336 53.77 -17.69 -25.61
C CYS A 336 53.68 -18.59 -24.37
N GLY A 337 52.99 -19.71 -24.42
CA GLY A 337 52.86 -20.67 -23.30
C GLY A 337 51.72 -20.39 -22.31
N GLY A 338 50.81 -19.48 -22.68
CA GLY A 338 49.64 -19.17 -21.84
C GLY A 338 48.62 -20.34 -21.78
N THR A 339 48.19 -20.67 -20.55
CA THR A 339 47.21 -21.73 -20.32
C THR A 339 45.78 -21.28 -20.73
N ARG A 340 44.91 -22.24 -20.98
CA ARG A 340 43.47 -21.99 -21.25
C ARG A 340 42.82 -21.16 -20.14
N GLY A 341 43.23 -21.36 -18.88
CA GLY A 341 42.78 -20.59 -17.73
C GLY A 341 43.18 -19.12 -17.81
N GLN A 342 44.39 -18.82 -18.27
CA GLN A 342 44.88 -17.44 -18.43
C GLN A 342 44.12 -16.71 -19.56
N VAL A 343 43.82 -17.38 -20.67
CA VAL A 343 43.01 -16.81 -21.74
C VAL A 343 41.59 -16.47 -21.24
N ARG A 344 40.96 -17.38 -20.44
CA ARG A 344 39.68 -17.11 -19.79
C ARG A 344 39.78 -15.93 -18.83
N ALA A 345 40.80 -15.88 -18.01
CA ALA A 345 41.04 -14.81 -17.05
C ALA A 345 41.12 -13.43 -17.71
N VAL A 346 41.73 -13.31 -18.88
CA VAL A 346 41.81 -12.03 -19.64
C VAL A 346 40.39 -11.57 -20.07
N VAL A 347 39.54 -12.46 -20.55
CA VAL A 347 38.20 -12.12 -20.99
C VAL A 347 37.30 -11.78 -19.79
N LEU A 348 37.39 -12.56 -18.68
CA LEU A 348 36.67 -12.29 -17.43
C LEU A 348 37.12 -10.97 -16.79
N ALA A 349 38.44 -10.67 -16.83
CA ALA A 349 38.96 -9.38 -16.38
C ALA A 349 38.37 -8.20 -17.18
N GLY A 350 38.05 -8.41 -18.47
CA GLY A 350 37.34 -7.45 -19.28
C GLY A 350 35.90 -7.20 -18.74
N GLY A 351 35.19 -8.28 -18.35
CA GLY A 351 33.91 -8.22 -17.69
C GLY A 351 33.95 -7.47 -16.36
N LEU A 352 34.99 -7.77 -15.54
CA LEU A 352 35.20 -7.12 -14.26
C LEU A 352 35.49 -5.61 -14.41
N VAL A 353 36.34 -5.21 -15.34
CA VAL A 353 36.71 -3.81 -15.57
C VAL A 353 35.54 -3.01 -16.14
N LEU A 354 34.84 -3.53 -17.17
CA LEU A 354 33.72 -2.82 -17.81
C LEU A 354 32.48 -2.89 -16.92
N GLY A 355 32.28 -4.01 -16.19
CA GLY A 355 31.24 -4.15 -15.19
C GLY A 355 31.42 -3.15 -14.06
N GLY A 356 32.64 -3.04 -13.50
CA GLY A 356 32.94 -2.08 -12.44
C GLY A 356 32.76 -0.62 -12.87
N VAL A 357 33.26 -0.26 -14.06
CA VAL A 357 33.04 1.09 -14.62
C VAL A 357 31.56 1.37 -14.86
N GLY A 358 30.81 0.42 -15.45
CA GLY A 358 29.39 0.53 -15.67
C GLY A 358 28.60 0.69 -14.36
N THR A 359 28.95 -0.11 -13.36
CA THR A 359 28.33 -0.05 -12.01
C THR A 359 28.53 1.30 -11.33
N VAL A 360 29.79 1.79 -11.28
CA VAL A 360 30.08 3.09 -10.65
C VAL A 360 29.41 4.23 -11.40
N ALA A 361 29.46 4.19 -12.74
CA ALA A 361 28.79 5.21 -13.56
C ALA A 361 27.25 5.15 -13.41
N GLY A 362 26.67 3.95 -13.40
CA GLY A 362 25.24 3.75 -13.21
C GLY A 362 24.75 4.19 -11.84
N ALA A 363 25.42 3.76 -10.77
CA ALA A 363 25.10 4.17 -9.41
C ALA A 363 25.22 5.69 -9.20
N GLY A 364 26.32 6.28 -9.69
CA GLY A 364 26.51 7.73 -9.61
C GLY A 364 25.47 8.51 -10.42
N ALA A 365 25.08 8.02 -11.60
CA ALA A 365 24.03 8.64 -12.40
C ALA A 365 22.64 8.44 -11.78
N GLY A 366 22.35 7.28 -11.18
CA GLY A 366 21.13 7.02 -10.44
C GLY A 366 20.96 7.96 -9.25
N PHE A 367 22.01 8.11 -8.45
CA PHE A 367 22.06 9.07 -7.36
C PHE A 367 21.79 10.51 -7.84
N ALA A 368 22.52 10.93 -8.88
CA ALA A 368 22.34 12.27 -9.46
C ALA A 368 20.93 12.49 -10.00
N LEU A 369 20.33 11.46 -10.61
CA LEU A 369 18.96 11.53 -11.12
C LEU A 369 17.94 11.70 -9.98
N THR A 370 18.07 10.92 -8.91
CA THR A 370 17.20 11.03 -7.73
C THR A 370 17.27 12.43 -7.13
N VAL A 371 18.48 12.97 -6.93
CA VAL A 371 18.65 14.33 -6.39
C VAL A 371 18.06 15.40 -7.31
N LEU A 372 18.26 15.26 -8.63
CA LEU A 372 17.77 16.24 -9.63
C LEU A 372 16.23 16.26 -9.71
N PHE A 373 15.61 15.09 -9.67
CA PHE A 373 14.15 14.96 -9.80
C PHE A 373 13.42 14.93 -8.45
N ARG A 374 14.15 15.08 -7.34
CA ARG A 374 13.58 15.09 -5.99
C ARG A 374 12.36 15.99 -5.84
N PRO A 375 12.38 17.30 -6.26
CA PRO A 375 11.22 18.17 -6.07
C PRO A 375 9.96 17.65 -6.80
N MET A 376 10.14 17.13 -8.01
CA MET A 376 9.04 16.57 -8.80
C MET A 376 8.48 15.29 -8.16
N ILE A 377 9.34 14.46 -7.60
CA ILE A 377 8.93 13.20 -6.93
C ILE A 377 8.21 13.53 -5.62
N GLU A 378 8.69 14.52 -4.85
CA GLU A 378 8.04 14.99 -3.63
C GLU A 378 6.62 15.50 -3.90
N GLU A 379 6.44 16.27 -4.95
CA GLU A 379 5.14 16.81 -5.34
C GLU A 379 4.19 15.70 -5.83
N PHE A 380 4.71 14.73 -6.60
CA PHE A 380 3.95 13.56 -7.03
C PHE A 380 3.59 12.60 -5.90
N SER A 381 4.46 12.45 -4.90
CA SER A 381 4.22 11.59 -3.73
C SER A 381 3.39 12.26 -2.63
N GLY A 382 3.09 13.56 -2.76
CA GLY A 382 2.32 14.31 -1.78
C GLY A 382 3.03 14.55 -0.45
N ARG A 383 4.38 14.41 -0.40
CA ARG A 383 5.16 14.60 0.84
C ARG A 383 6.57 15.10 0.56
N ARG A 384 7.10 15.88 1.49
CA ARG A 384 8.52 16.25 1.49
C ARG A 384 9.36 15.07 1.99
N PHE A 385 10.44 14.79 1.27
CA PHE A 385 11.41 13.82 1.75
C PHE A 385 12.28 14.48 2.83
N GLY A 386 12.58 13.74 3.87
CA GLY A 386 13.54 14.12 4.88
C GLY A 386 14.97 14.15 4.36
N GLU A 387 15.90 13.63 5.12
CA GLU A 387 17.26 13.43 4.63
C GLU A 387 17.28 12.32 3.58
N LEU A 388 18.16 12.45 2.57
CA LEU A 388 18.33 11.42 1.56
C LEU A 388 18.86 10.14 2.24
N THR A 389 17.98 9.15 2.38
CA THR A 389 18.33 7.92 3.10
C THR A 389 19.15 6.99 2.21
N VAL A 390 20.43 6.92 2.49
CA VAL A 390 21.37 6.04 1.79
C VAL A 390 21.76 4.88 2.70
N HIS A 391 21.37 3.67 2.33
CA HIS A 391 21.80 2.46 3.04
C HIS A 391 23.08 1.89 2.39
N PRO A 392 24.26 2.02 3.00
CA PRO A 392 25.52 1.57 2.39
C PRO A 392 25.53 0.10 2.00
N GLY A 393 24.82 -0.75 2.76
CA GLY A 393 24.70 -2.18 2.45
C GLY A 393 23.95 -2.45 1.16
N GLU A 394 22.89 -1.71 0.87
CA GLU A 394 22.07 -1.85 -0.35
C GLU A 394 22.84 -1.34 -1.57
N ILE A 395 23.48 -0.18 -1.47
CA ILE A 395 24.34 0.34 -2.53
C ILE A 395 25.49 -0.63 -2.83
N LEU A 396 26.09 -1.22 -1.79
CA LEU A 396 27.10 -2.27 -1.96
C LEU A 396 26.50 -3.51 -2.63
N GLY A 397 25.31 -3.92 -2.24
CA GLY A 397 24.57 -5.02 -2.88
C GLY A 397 24.34 -4.77 -4.38
N ILE A 398 23.85 -3.58 -4.73
CA ILE A 398 23.66 -3.14 -6.13
C ILE A 398 25.02 -3.12 -6.87
N ALA A 399 26.08 -2.65 -6.22
CA ALA A 399 27.41 -2.63 -6.82
C ALA A 399 27.96 -4.03 -7.06
N VAL A 400 27.79 -4.94 -6.12
CA VAL A 400 28.17 -6.36 -6.26
C VAL A 400 27.35 -7.01 -7.38
N LEU A 401 26.04 -6.75 -7.42
CA LEU A 401 25.14 -7.27 -8.46
C LEU A 401 25.58 -6.81 -9.86
N GLY A 402 25.87 -5.52 -10.04
CA GLY A 402 26.35 -4.98 -11.31
C GLY A 402 27.71 -5.56 -11.74
N LEU A 403 28.61 -5.77 -10.77
CA LEU A 403 29.92 -6.39 -11.00
C LEU A 403 29.78 -7.87 -11.41
N VAL A 404 28.96 -8.63 -10.68
CA VAL A 404 28.65 -10.04 -10.97
C VAL A 404 28.00 -10.16 -12.34
N THR A 405 27.08 -9.28 -12.68
CA THR A 405 26.44 -9.21 -14.01
C THR A 405 27.47 -9.04 -15.12
N GLY A 406 28.42 -8.12 -14.96
CA GLY A 406 29.52 -7.92 -15.92
C GLY A 406 30.40 -9.17 -16.09
N VAL A 407 30.69 -9.87 -15.02
CA VAL A 407 31.47 -11.13 -15.04
C VAL A 407 30.64 -12.25 -15.69
N LEU A 408 29.37 -12.42 -15.36
CA LEU A 408 28.47 -13.42 -15.94
C LEU A 408 28.27 -13.19 -17.44
N ALA A 409 28.10 -11.96 -17.87
CA ALA A 409 28.01 -11.60 -19.30
C ALA A 409 29.26 -11.96 -20.10
N ALA A 410 30.44 -11.88 -19.46
CA ALA A 410 31.71 -12.27 -20.05
C ALA A 410 32.00 -13.78 -19.95
N LEU A 411 31.25 -14.55 -19.13
CA LEU A 411 31.56 -15.95 -18.83
C LEU A 411 31.43 -16.87 -20.04
N ALA A 412 30.32 -16.80 -20.78
CA ALA A 412 30.13 -17.62 -21.98
C ALA A 412 31.18 -17.30 -23.08
N PRO A 413 31.45 -16.02 -23.43
CA PRO A 413 32.57 -15.65 -24.29
C PRO A 413 33.92 -16.14 -23.82
N ALA A 414 34.21 -16.09 -22.52
CA ALA A 414 35.47 -16.55 -21.92
C ALA A 414 35.67 -18.09 -22.07
N ILE A 415 34.59 -18.86 -21.83
CA ILE A 415 34.62 -20.31 -22.02
C ILE A 415 34.87 -20.67 -23.48
N VAL A 416 34.22 -19.98 -24.41
CA VAL A 416 34.39 -20.20 -25.85
C VAL A 416 35.80 -19.83 -26.30
N ALA A 417 36.34 -18.69 -25.84
CA ALA A 417 37.69 -18.27 -26.17
C ALA A 417 38.78 -19.26 -25.64
N GLY A 418 38.62 -19.76 -24.42
CA GLY A 418 39.54 -20.74 -23.82
C GLY A 418 39.49 -22.14 -24.44
N ARG A 419 38.45 -22.48 -25.21
CA ARG A 419 38.30 -23.76 -25.91
C ARG A 419 38.79 -23.72 -27.37
N GLN A 420 39.21 -22.57 -27.90
CA GLN A 420 39.74 -22.44 -29.26
C GLN A 420 41.15 -22.99 -29.35
N SER A 421 41.49 -23.69 -30.44
CA SER A 421 42.87 -24.12 -30.71
C SER A 421 43.71 -22.92 -31.15
N ILE A 422 45.00 -22.93 -30.77
CA ILE A 422 45.94 -21.86 -31.14
C ILE A 422 46.01 -21.76 -32.66
N LEU A 423 45.99 -22.88 -33.38
CA LEU A 423 46.04 -22.94 -34.85
C LEU A 423 44.82 -22.28 -35.50
N GLU A 424 43.60 -22.57 -34.99
CA GLU A 424 42.36 -21.93 -35.46
C GLU A 424 42.34 -20.40 -35.21
N SER A 425 42.99 -19.95 -34.10
CA SER A 425 43.00 -18.53 -33.76
C SER A 425 43.99 -17.73 -34.61
N LEU A 426 45.04 -18.38 -35.11
CA LEU A 426 46.06 -17.77 -35.98
C LEU A 426 45.74 -17.88 -37.47
N THR A 427 45.20 -19.03 -37.93
CA THR A 427 44.92 -19.30 -39.39
C THR A 427 43.57 -18.85 -39.85
N GLY A 428 42.62 -18.54 -38.94
CA GLY A 428 41.28 -18.09 -39.27
C GLY A 428 40.36 -19.15 -39.85
N HIS A 429 40.79 -20.42 -39.95
CA HIS A 429 39.94 -21.51 -40.47
C HIS A 429 38.87 -21.90 -39.48
N ARG A 430 37.63 -21.95 -39.95
CA ARG A 430 36.47 -22.35 -39.10
C ARG A 430 36.18 -23.84 -39.30
N GLY A 431 36.49 -24.65 -38.30
CA GLY A 431 35.98 -26.02 -38.23
C GLY A 431 34.46 -26.00 -38.07
N SER A 432 33.71 -26.79 -38.86
CA SER A 432 32.25 -26.96 -38.70
C SER A 432 31.94 -27.74 -37.40
N ARG A 433 31.54 -27.03 -36.34
CA ARG A 433 31.07 -27.71 -35.12
C ARG A 433 29.66 -28.27 -35.35
N ARG A 434 29.51 -29.60 -35.18
CA ARG A 434 28.21 -30.24 -35.06
C ARG A 434 27.46 -29.64 -33.86
N SER A 435 26.21 -29.16 -34.07
CA SER A 435 25.37 -28.66 -33.01
C SER A 435 25.04 -29.81 -32.04
N SER A 436 25.41 -29.67 -30.78
CA SER A 436 25.00 -30.62 -29.73
C SER A 436 23.48 -30.58 -29.55
N ARG A 437 22.83 -31.75 -29.52
CA ARG A 437 21.41 -31.87 -29.22
C ARG A 437 21.13 -31.90 -27.72
N VAL A 438 22.18 -32.00 -26.90
CA VAL A 438 22.05 -32.10 -25.44
C VAL A 438 21.60 -30.79 -24.82
N LEU A 439 22.13 -29.66 -25.26
CA LEU A 439 21.80 -28.35 -24.69
C LEU A 439 20.31 -27.98 -24.87
N PRO A 440 19.71 -28.13 -26.08
CA PRO A 440 18.28 -27.92 -26.24
C PRO A 440 17.40 -28.87 -25.45
N ALA A 441 17.77 -30.17 -25.39
CA ALA A 441 17.01 -31.15 -24.61
C ALA A 441 17.03 -30.82 -23.11
N ALA A 442 18.22 -30.43 -22.58
CA ALA A 442 18.32 -29.95 -21.21
C ALA A 442 17.51 -28.66 -20.99
N GLY A 443 17.54 -27.73 -21.94
CA GLY A 443 16.74 -26.50 -21.90
C GLY A 443 15.24 -26.79 -21.84
N THR A 444 14.74 -27.73 -22.65
CA THR A 444 13.32 -28.12 -22.63
C THR A 444 12.94 -28.81 -21.30
N ALA A 445 13.82 -29.64 -20.75
CA ALA A 445 13.57 -30.29 -19.46
C ALA A 445 13.52 -29.27 -18.31
N VAL A 446 14.43 -28.29 -18.30
CA VAL A 446 14.46 -27.21 -17.29
C VAL A 446 13.23 -26.30 -17.45
N LEU A 447 12.81 -25.99 -18.70
CA LEU A 447 11.60 -25.21 -18.95
C LEU A 447 10.37 -25.94 -18.41
N ALA A 448 10.19 -27.21 -18.77
CA ALA A 448 9.07 -28.00 -18.30
C ALA A 448 9.04 -28.14 -16.76
N GLY A 449 10.21 -28.40 -16.17
CA GLY A 449 10.36 -28.47 -14.71
C GLY A 449 10.07 -27.14 -14.01
N GLY A 450 10.53 -26.03 -14.57
CA GLY A 450 10.25 -24.68 -14.05
C GLY A 450 8.76 -24.33 -14.12
N VAL A 451 8.11 -24.62 -15.26
CA VAL A 451 6.65 -24.40 -15.41
C VAL A 451 5.87 -25.28 -14.44
N ALA A 452 6.23 -26.56 -14.31
CA ALA A 452 5.55 -27.46 -13.36
C ALA A 452 5.71 -27.00 -11.91
N LEU A 453 6.90 -26.50 -11.54
CA LEU A 453 7.18 -25.97 -10.20
C LEU A 453 6.39 -24.68 -9.93
N ALA A 454 6.29 -23.78 -10.92
CA ALA A 454 5.52 -22.54 -10.80
C ALA A 454 4.02 -22.84 -10.67
N LEU A 455 3.49 -23.77 -11.46
CA LEU A 455 2.08 -24.21 -11.36
C LEU A 455 1.79 -24.86 -10.01
N TYR A 456 2.67 -25.75 -9.55
CA TYR A 456 2.53 -26.37 -8.23
C TYR A 456 2.58 -25.31 -7.11
N GLY A 457 3.49 -24.33 -7.22
CA GLY A 457 3.57 -23.19 -6.30
C GLY A 457 2.28 -22.37 -6.27
N GLY A 458 1.67 -22.09 -7.43
CA GLY A 458 0.39 -21.41 -7.53
C GLY A 458 -0.76 -22.19 -6.88
N LEU A 459 -0.81 -23.50 -7.09
CA LEU A 459 -1.83 -24.37 -6.47
C LEU A 459 -1.65 -24.53 -4.96
N SER A 460 -0.42 -24.50 -4.47
CA SER A 460 -0.10 -24.62 -3.03
C SER A 460 -0.04 -23.28 -2.28
N GLY A 461 -0.32 -22.15 -2.94
CA GLY A 461 -0.26 -20.81 -2.35
C GLY A 461 1.16 -20.33 -2.00
N SER A 462 2.21 -21.04 -2.48
CA SER A 462 3.60 -20.70 -2.15
C SER A 462 4.24 -19.75 -3.15
N SER A 463 4.32 -18.46 -2.82
CA SER A 463 4.97 -17.43 -3.64
C SER A 463 6.44 -17.75 -3.95
N LYS A 464 7.15 -18.41 -3.01
CA LYS A 464 8.57 -18.81 -3.18
C LYS A 464 8.76 -19.85 -4.28
N LEU A 465 7.83 -20.81 -4.39
CA LEU A 465 7.86 -21.84 -5.45
C LEU A 465 7.48 -21.25 -6.81
N VAL A 466 6.53 -20.31 -6.85
CA VAL A 466 6.17 -19.60 -8.09
C VAL A 466 7.38 -18.80 -8.60
N ALA A 467 8.04 -18.05 -7.73
CA ALA A 467 9.23 -17.27 -8.06
C ALA A 467 10.37 -18.17 -8.60
N GLY A 468 10.73 -19.21 -7.86
CA GLY A 468 11.78 -20.16 -8.25
C GLY A 468 11.46 -20.89 -9.56
N GLY A 469 10.21 -21.30 -9.74
CA GLY A 469 9.73 -21.95 -10.95
C GLY A 469 9.80 -21.05 -12.18
N SER A 470 9.42 -19.77 -12.03
CA SER A 470 9.47 -18.76 -13.11
C SER A 470 10.91 -18.52 -13.59
N VAL A 471 11.84 -18.33 -12.66
CA VAL A 471 13.27 -18.16 -12.99
C VAL A 471 13.84 -19.40 -13.68
N LEU A 472 13.49 -20.60 -13.21
CA LEU A 472 13.90 -21.84 -13.86
C LEU A 472 13.31 -21.97 -15.27
N ALA A 473 12.04 -21.63 -15.45
CA ALA A 473 11.37 -21.66 -16.76
C ALA A 473 12.06 -20.72 -17.74
N GLU A 474 12.43 -19.52 -17.31
CA GLU A 474 13.16 -18.56 -18.13
C GLU A 474 14.54 -19.07 -18.54
N LEU A 475 15.31 -19.63 -17.60
CA LEU A 475 16.60 -20.26 -17.89
C LEU A 475 16.45 -21.43 -18.87
N GLY A 476 15.41 -22.23 -18.75
CA GLY A 476 15.09 -23.31 -19.67
C GLY A 476 14.75 -22.80 -21.08
N LEU A 477 13.96 -21.74 -21.18
CA LEU A 477 13.61 -21.07 -22.42
C LEU A 477 14.84 -20.60 -23.18
N LEU A 478 15.82 -20.03 -22.48
CA LEU A 478 17.11 -19.60 -23.05
C LEU A 478 17.86 -20.78 -23.67
N GLY A 479 17.84 -21.95 -23.04
CA GLY A 479 18.42 -23.17 -23.59
C GLY A 479 17.77 -23.63 -24.89
N CYS A 480 16.48 -23.31 -25.08
CA CYS A 480 15.68 -23.66 -26.27
C CYS A 480 15.87 -22.71 -27.46
N ILE A 481 16.34 -21.47 -27.25
CA ILE A 481 16.44 -20.43 -28.31
C ILE A 481 17.16 -20.89 -29.58
N PRO A 482 18.29 -21.61 -29.54
CA PRO A 482 18.96 -22.08 -30.76
C PRO A 482 18.08 -23.00 -31.61
N VAL A 483 17.15 -23.74 -30.99
CA VAL A 483 16.18 -24.60 -31.68
C VAL A 483 15.05 -23.77 -32.23
N ILE A 484 14.53 -22.83 -31.45
CA ILE A 484 13.47 -21.91 -31.87
C ILE A 484 13.90 -21.13 -33.13
N VAL A 485 15.10 -20.54 -33.11
CA VAL A 485 15.68 -19.84 -34.27
C VAL A 485 15.84 -20.77 -35.47
N GLY A 486 16.23 -22.03 -35.22
CA GLY A 486 16.34 -23.04 -36.28
C GLY A 486 14.99 -23.47 -36.85
N PHE A 487 13.97 -23.57 -36.04
CA PHE A 487 12.59 -23.88 -36.44
C PHE A 487 11.98 -22.74 -37.26
N LEU A 488 12.11 -21.50 -36.79
CA LEU A 488 11.67 -20.31 -37.52
C LEU A 488 12.36 -20.21 -38.91
N GLY A 489 13.65 -20.55 -38.98
CA GLY A 489 14.37 -20.63 -40.25
C GLY A 489 13.80 -21.67 -41.23
N ARG A 490 13.22 -22.77 -40.73
CA ARG A 490 12.51 -23.77 -41.56
C ARG A 490 11.13 -23.27 -41.98
N LEU A 491 10.39 -22.67 -41.04
CA LEU A 491 9.07 -22.10 -41.30
C LEU A 491 9.13 -20.96 -42.32
N GLY A 492 10.25 -20.21 -42.34
CA GLY A 492 10.52 -19.16 -43.28
C GLY A 492 10.52 -19.59 -44.78
N ARG A 493 10.50 -20.91 -45.07
CA ARG A 493 10.38 -21.42 -46.46
C ARG A 493 9.05 -21.03 -47.13
N ARG A 494 8.02 -20.77 -46.34
CA ARG A 494 6.67 -20.39 -46.81
C ARG A 494 6.48 -18.88 -46.98
N LEU A 495 7.47 -18.09 -46.59
CA LEU A 495 7.39 -16.62 -46.66
C LEU A 495 7.89 -16.05 -47.99
N PRO A 496 7.52 -14.81 -48.31
CA PRO A 496 8.07 -14.04 -49.46
C PRO A 496 9.61 -13.97 -49.40
N LEU A 497 10.24 -13.62 -50.51
CA LEU A 497 11.68 -13.72 -50.70
C LEU A 497 12.50 -12.99 -49.62
N THR A 498 12.14 -11.76 -49.30
CA THR A 498 12.90 -10.92 -48.33
C THR A 498 12.93 -11.48 -46.91
N PRO A 499 11.79 -11.78 -46.24
CA PRO A 499 11.80 -12.36 -44.89
C PRO A 499 12.37 -13.79 -44.89
N ARG A 500 12.22 -14.54 -46.02
CA ARG A 500 12.81 -15.88 -46.15
C ARG A 500 14.35 -15.83 -46.14
N ILE A 501 14.96 -14.85 -46.81
CA ILE A 501 16.42 -14.69 -46.79
C ILE A 501 16.88 -14.29 -45.40
N ALA A 502 16.22 -13.33 -44.78
CA ALA A 502 16.57 -12.86 -43.43
C ALA A 502 16.48 -14.00 -42.36
N LEU A 503 15.42 -14.80 -42.38
CA LEU A 503 15.27 -15.94 -41.44
C LEU A 503 16.27 -17.06 -41.69
N ARG A 504 16.62 -17.32 -42.98
CA ARG A 504 17.67 -18.28 -43.33
C ARG A 504 19.05 -17.80 -42.87
N ASP A 505 19.36 -16.52 -43.05
CA ASP A 505 20.63 -15.95 -42.55
C ASP A 505 20.70 -16.00 -41.03
N ALA A 506 19.65 -15.62 -40.34
CA ALA A 506 19.52 -15.74 -38.89
C ALA A 506 19.72 -17.19 -38.38
N ALA A 507 19.06 -18.15 -39.07
CA ALA A 507 19.20 -19.58 -38.73
C ALA A 507 20.59 -20.14 -39.06
N ARG A 508 21.26 -19.63 -40.10
CA ARG A 508 22.64 -20.03 -40.47
C ARG A 508 23.66 -19.47 -39.48
N ASN A 509 23.40 -18.27 -38.99
CA ASN A 509 24.27 -17.55 -38.04
C ASN A 509 23.75 -17.62 -36.59
N ARG A 510 23.18 -18.75 -36.12
CA ARG A 510 22.56 -18.94 -34.78
C ARG A 510 23.43 -18.45 -33.65
N GLY A 511 24.73 -18.68 -33.69
CA GLY A 511 25.64 -18.26 -32.63
C GLY A 511 25.77 -16.72 -32.49
N ARG A 512 25.20 -15.95 -33.41
CA ARG A 512 25.17 -14.48 -33.38
C ARG A 512 23.75 -13.95 -33.12
N THR A 513 22.73 -14.60 -33.67
CA THR A 513 21.35 -14.17 -33.60
C THR A 513 20.64 -14.72 -32.34
N ALA A 514 20.98 -15.93 -31.87
CA ALA A 514 20.33 -16.51 -30.70
C ALA A 514 20.44 -15.65 -29.42
N PRO A 515 21.59 -15.06 -29.07
CA PRO A 515 21.65 -14.19 -27.90
C PRO A 515 20.81 -12.90 -28.01
N ALA A 516 20.72 -12.33 -29.23
CA ALA A 516 19.89 -11.15 -29.43
C ALA A 516 18.40 -11.48 -29.35
N VAL A 517 17.98 -12.64 -29.92
CA VAL A 517 16.61 -13.15 -29.79
C VAL A 517 16.30 -13.46 -28.33
N ALA A 518 17.27 -14.04 -27.59
CA ALA A 518 17.14 -14.31 -26.16
C ALA A 518 16.81 -13.06 -25.37
N ALA A 519 17.56 -12.00 -25.58
CA ALA A 519 17.38 -10.74 -24.87
C ALA A 519 15.99 -10.12 -25.15
N VAL A 520 15.57 -10.09 -26.42
CA VAL A 520 14.23 -9.57 -26.77
C VAL A 520 13.12 -10.45 -26.18
N MET A 521 13.28 -11.77 -26.22
CA MET A 521 12.30 -12.69 -25.63
C MET A 521 12.20 -12.54 -24.13
N ALA A 522 13.32 -12.40 -23.41
CA ALA A 522 13.34 -12.18 -21.97
C ALA A 522 12.66 -10.85 -21.60
N ALA A 523 13.00 -9.76 -22.31
CA ALA A 523 12.38 -8.45 -22.10
C ALA A 523 10.85 -8.49 -22.29
N VAL A 524 10.39 -9.11 -23.38
CA VAL A 524 8.95 -9.25 -23.65
C VAL A 524 8.29 -10.15 -22.60
N ALA A 525 8.91 -11.28 -22.26
CA ALA A 525 8.37 -12.18 -21.24
C ALA A 525 8.27 -11.51 -19.86
N GLY A 526 9.30 -10.77 -19.45
CA GLY A 526 9.30 -10.00 -18.20
C GLY A 526 8.21 -8.91 -18.20
N SER A 527 8.11 -8.15 -19.27
CA SER A 527 7.07 -7.11 -19.39
C SER A 527 5.66 -7.69 -19.36
N VAL A 528 5.42 -8.82 -20.04
CA VAL A 528 4.12 -9.51 -20.03
C VAL A 528 3.83 -10.07 -18.64
N ALA A 529 4.83 -10.66 -17.97
CA ALA A 529 4.65 -11.20 -16.62
C ALA A 529 4.25 -10.10 -15.62
N ILE A 530 4.95 -8.96 -15.64
CA ILE A 530 4.62 -7.81 -14.79
C ILE A 530 3.22 -7.26 -15.11
N ALA A 531 2.91 -7.06 -16.40
CA ALA A 531 1.59 -6.57 -16.81
C ALA A 531 0.46 -7.51 -16.41
N THR A 532 0.68 -8.84 -16.55
CA THR A 532 -0.30 -9.85 -16.14
C THR A 532 -0.49 -9.86 -14.63
N TYR A 533 0.60 -9.79 -13.86
CA TYR A 533 0.54 -9.72 -12.40
C TYR A 533 -0.22 -8.48 -11.94
N THR A 534 0.13 -7.29 -12.46
CA THR A 534 -0.56 -6.04 -12.12
C THR A 534 -2.03 -6.08 -12.50
N ALA A 535 -2.36 -6.58 -13.70
CA ALA A 535 -3.74 -6.72 -14.13
C ALA A 535 -4.52 -7.70 -13.24
N SER A 536 -3.89 -8.80 -12.82
CA SER A 536 -4.52 -9.79 -11.93
C SER A 536 -4.77 -9.23 -10.53
N THR A 537 -3.80 -8.53 -9.94
CA THR A 537 -3.97 -7.90 -8.62
C THR A 537 -5.02 -6.78 -8.66
N THR A 538 -5.04 -5.98 -9.73
CA THR A 538 -6.09 -4.96 -9.92
C THR A 538 -7.47 -5.59 -10.10
N ALA A 539 -7.56 -6.70 -10.83
CA ALA A 539 -8.81 -7.43 -11.01
C ALA A 539 -9.29 -8.08 -9.70
N GLU A 540 -8.36 -8.62 -8.89
CA GLU A 540 -8.63 -9.15 -7.56
C GLU A 540 -9.15 -8.06 -6.63
N GLN A 541 -8.44 -6.93 -6.55
CA GLN A 541 -8.88 -5.76 -5.77
C GLN A 541 -10.23 -5.22 -6.24
N ALA A 542 -10.47 -5.16 -7.55
CA ALA A 542 -11.76 -4.74 -8.10
C ALA A 542 -12.88 -5.76 -7.81
N TYR A 543 -12.54 -7.05 -7.73
CA TYR A 543 -13.47 -8.11 -7.36
C TYR A 543 -13.81 -8.06 -5.86
N ASP A 544 -12.82 -7.84 -5.03
CA ASP A 544 -12.98 -7.73 -3.57
C ASP A 544 -13.57 -6.37 -3.16
N HIS A 545 -13.37 -5.34 -4.02
CA HIS A 545 -13.94 -4.02 -3.77
C HIS A 545 -15.44 -4.06 -4.01
N ARG A 546 -16.18 -4.00 -2.91
CA ARG A 546 -17.63 -3.83 -2.94
C ARG A 546 -17.94 -2.36 -2.68
N PRO A 547 -18.45 -1.62 -3.68
CA PRO A 547 -18.81 -0.23 -3.46
C PRO A 547 -19.95 -0.13 -2.43
N ASN A 548 -19.88 0.85 -1.54
CA ASN A 548 -20.91 1.09 -0.54
C ASN A 548 -22.28 1.40 -1.18
N LEU A 549 -22.27 1.98 -2.39
CA LEU A 549 -23.45 2.27 -3.18
C LEU A 549 -23.26 1.83 -4.63
N THR A 550 -24.33 1.50 -5.30
CA THR A 550 -24.28 1.23 -6.75
C THR A 550 -23.90 2.50 -7.52
N ALA A 551 -23.16 2.34 -8.63
CA ALA A 551 -22.72 3.45 -9.46
C ALA A 551 -23.89 4.36 -9.86
N GLY A 552 -23.72 5.67 -9.71
CA GLY A 552 -24.73 6.67 -10.00
C GLY A 552 -25.78 6.85 -8.90
N THR A 553 -25.61 6.22 -7.74
CA THR A 553 -26.47 6.45 -6.56
C THR A 553 -25.73 7.31 -5.54
N THR A 554 -26.40 8.28 -4.96
CA THR A 554 -25.89 9.11 -3.86
C THR A 554 -26.79 8.94 -2.64
N ALA A 555 -26.24 8.69 -1.48
CA ALA A 555 -26.94 8.73 -0.21
C ALA A 555 -26.62 10.04 0.53
N VAL A 556 -27.64 10.69 1.05
CA VAL A 556 -27.50 11.85 1.92
C VAL A 556 -28.07 11.46 3.27
N THR A 557 -27.20 11.39 4.28
CA THR A 557 -27.62 11.14 5.65
C THR A 557 -27.98 12.47 6.32
N ILE A 558 -29.18 12.57 6.84
CA ILE A 558 -29.65 13.74 7.57
C ILE A 558 -29.67 13.33 9.04
N SER A 559 -28.73 13.83 9.81
CA SER A 559 -28.67 13.62 11.27
C SER A 559 -29.42 14.80 11.90
N THR A 560 -30.72 14.68 12.09
CA THR A 560 -31.49 15.71 12.78
C THR A 560 -32.33 15.05 13.88
N GLU A 561 -32.24 15.62 15.07
CA GLU A 561 -33.25 15.52 16.11
C GLU A 561 -34.50 16.34 15.74
N GLY A 562 -34.56 16.86 14.53
CA GLY A 562 -35.39 17.94 14.08
C GLY A 562 -36.80 17.55 13.68
N SER A 563 -37.64 18.57 13.67
CA SER A 563 -39.05 18.50 13.30
C SER A 563 -39.26 18.04 11.85
N ALA A 564 -40.44 17.55 11.54
CA ALA A 564 -40.86 17.18 10.15
C ALA A 564 -40.69 18.35 9.15
N ALA A 565 -40.64 19.60 9.63
CA ALA A 565 -40.42 20.80 8.82
C ALA A 565 -38.94 20.87 8.36
N GLU A 566 -37.98 20.56 9.20
CA GLU A 566 -36.52 20.55 8.85
C GLU A 566 -36.20 19.42 7.88
N LEU A 567 -36.79 18.25 8.08
CA LEU A 567 -36.66 17.14 7.13
C LEU A 567 -37.19 17.53 5.75
N SER A 568 -38.32 18.27 5.69
CA SER A 568 -38.89 18.74 4.43
C SER A 568 -38.02 19.79 3.75
N GLN A 569 -37.36 20.67 4.53
CA GLN A 569 -36.39 21.66 4.00
C GLN A 569 -35.15 20.99 3.48
N ALA A 570 -34.58 20.00 4.21
CA ALA A 570 -33.43 19.22 3.79
C ALA A 570 -33.72 18.46 2.48
N ARG A 571 -34.87 17.84 2.37
CA ARG A 571 -35.35 17.18 1.13
C ARG A 571 -35.41 18.16 -0.05
N ALA A 572 -36.02 19.33 0.16
CA ALA A 572 -36.08 20.35 -0.87
C ALA A 572 -34.71 20.87 -1.28
N ALA A 573 -33.81 21.05 -0.33
CA ALA A 573 -32.44 21.46 -0.61
C ALA A 573 -31.66 20.41 -1.45
N VAL A 574 -31.81 19.13 -1.13
CA VAL A 574 -31.20 18.04 -1.92
C VAL A 574 -31.76 18.03 -3.34
N GLU A 575 -33.09 18.14 -3.52
CA GLU A 575 -33.72 18.17 -4.83
C GLU A 575 -33.33 19.40 -5.66
N GLN A 576 -33.09 20.53 -5.02
CA GLN A 576 -32.74 21.78 -5.68
C GLN A 576 -31.25 21.86 -6.08
N HIS A 577 -30.37 21.30 -5.26
CA HIS A 577 -28.90 21.55 -5.38
C HIS A 577 -28.11 20.35 -5.88
N TYR A 578 -28.65 19.13 -5.75
CA TYR A 578 -27.96 17.94 -6.26
C TYR A 578 -28.41 17.63 -7.70
N PRO A 579 -27.49 17.27 -8.59
CA PRO A 579 -27.80 16.93 -9.99
C PRO A 579 -28.36 15.50 -10.08
N VAL A 580 -29.51 15.24 -9.44
CA VAL A 580 -30.17 13.93 -9.47
C VAL A 580 -31.14 13.84 -10.63
N SER A 581 -31.08 12.74 -11.38
CA SER A 581 -31.99 12.45 -12.50
C SER A 581 -32.93 11.28 -12.23
N GLY A 582 -32.80 10.59 -11.10
CA GLY A 582 -33.56 9.40 -10.73
C GLY A 582 -34.59 9.64 -9.62
N ALA A 583 -35.33 8.59 -9.29
CA ALA A 583 -36.27 8.61 -8.17
C ALA A 583 -35.50 8.67 -6.84
N ARG A 584 -35.99 9.48 -5.92
CA ARG A 584 -35.53 9.48 -4.54
C ARG A 584 -36.25 8.37 -3.77
N ALA A 585 -35.53 7.67 -2.91
CA ALA A 585 -36.07 6.81 -1.87
C ALA A 585 -35.63 7.33 -0.51
N ASP A 586 -36.62 7.52 0.38
CA ASP A 586 -36.33 7.82 1.77
C ASP A 586 -36.16 6.49 2.53
N ILE A 587 -35.13 6.39 3.35
CA ILE A 587 -34.81 5.19 4.13
C ILE A 587 -34.91 5.57 5.60
N GLU A 588 -35.75 4.87 6.33
CA GLU A 588 -35.88 5.00 7.78
C GLU A 588 -35.27 3.78 8.47
N ARG A 589 -34.74 3.98 9.68
CA ARG A 589 -34.22 2.92 10.53
C ARG A 589 -35.28 2.41 11.47
N VAL A 590 -35.27 1.13 11.78
CA VAL A 590 -36.12 0.51 12.78
C VAL A 590 -35.35 0.35 14.08
N TRP A 591 -35.93 0.88 15.15
CA TRP A 591 -35.42 0.76 16.49
C TRP A 591 -36.31 -0.18 17.29
N ALA A 592 -35.71 -0.97 18.18
CA ALA A 592 -36.45 -1.77 19.16
C ALA A 592 -36.49 -0.98 20.47
N GLY A 593 -37.69 -0.52 20.83
CA GLY A 593 -37.93 0.26 22.05
C GLY A 593 -38.71 1.53 21.82
N SER A 594 -39.11 2.17 22.88
CA SER A 594 -40.01 3.34 22.86
C SER A 594 -39.27 4.68 23.03
N ASP A 595 -38.00 4.67 23.39
CA ASP A 595 -37.26 5.89 23.73
C ASP A 595 -35.88 5.92 23.04
N CYS A 596 -35.88 5.84 21.72
CA CYS A 596 -34.71 5.91 20.87
C CYS A 596 -34.43 7.34 20.36
N ALA A 597 -34.60 8.36 21.21
CA ALA A 597 -34.17 9.70 20.86
C ALA A 597 -32.61 9.77 20.96
N VAL A 598 -32.04 10.22 19.91
CA VAL A 598 -30.71 10.64 19.48
C VAL A 598 -29.46 10.45 20.40
N HIS A 599 -29.56 10.19 21.63
CA HIS A 599 -28.39 9.93 22.50
C HIS A 599 -28.17 8.42 22.67
N VAL A 600 -27.36 7.87 21.82
CA VAL A 600 -26.75 6.55 22.00
C VAL A 600 -25.80 6.69 23.20
N GLY A 601 -26.17 6.19 24.38
CA GLY A 601 -25.25 6.15 25.51
C GLY A 601 -25.80 6.48 26.89
N GLU A 602 -27.09 6.76 27.08
CA GLU A 602 -27.62 6.96 28.43
C GLU A 602 -28.16 5.65 29.04
N GLU A 603 -27.63 5.26 30.20
CA GLU A 603 -28.15 4.14 30.98
C GLU A 603 -29.64 4.28 31.28
N GLY A 604 -30.37 3.21 31.06
CA GLY A 604 -31.79 3.12 31.45
C GLY A 604 -32.80 3.43 30.36
N ARG A 605 -32.40 3.68 29.11
CA ARG A 605 -33.34 3.85 27.98
C ARG A 605 -33.61 2.53 27.27
N ASP A 606 -34.87 2.29 26.98
CA ASP A 606 -35.36 1.13 26.21
C ASP A 606 -35.15 1.41 24.70
N CYS A 607 -33.89 1.33 24.25
CA CYS A 607 -33.51 1.50 22.85
C CYS A 607 -32.55 0.41 22.40
N GLY A 608 -32.87 -0.22 21.28
CA GLY A 608 -32.05 -1.26 20.68
C GLY A 608 -32.20 -1.34 19.16
N VAL A 609 -31.43 -2.19 18.55
CA VAL A 609 -31.45 -2.49 17.11
C VAL A 609 -32.15 -3.83 16.91
N LEU A 610 -32.97 -3.94 15.86
CA LEU A 610 -33.53 -5.22 15.42
C LEU A 610 -32.55 -5.94 14.50
N GLU A 611 -32.07 -7.09 14.93
CA GLU A 611 -31.23 -7.96 14.12
C GLU A 611 -32.00 -9.13 13.53
N LEU A 612 -31.69 -9.44 12.25
CA LEU A 612 -32.11 -10.67 11.60
C LEU A 612 -31.23 -11.83 12.07
N ILE A 613 -31.84 -12.87 12.64
CA ILE A 613 -31.09 -14.07 13.04
C ILE A 613 -31.07 -15.06 11.88
N LYS A 614 -29.86 -15.42 11.47
CA LYS A 614 -29.66 -16.47 10.49
C LYS A 614 -29.76 -17.84 11.18
N PRO A 615 -30.63 -18.75 10.72
CA PRO A 615 -30.72 -20.09 11.25
C PRO A 615 -29.36 -20.81 11.14
N THR A 616 -29.04 -21.63 12.15
CA THR A 616 -27.79 -22.37 12.19
C THR A 616 -27.93 -23.74 11.50
N GLY A 617 -26.91 -24.13 10.69
CA GLY A 617 -26.80 -25.44 10.09
C GLY A 617 -27.51 -25.64 8.73
N GLY A 618 -27.23 -26.73 8.06
CA GLY A 618 -27.84 -27.13 6.80
C GLY A 618 -27.67 -26.14 5.65
N ALA A 619 -28.75 -25.78 4.99
CA ALA A 619 -28.76 -24.88 3.84
C ALA A 619 -28.52 -23.39 4.21
N HIS A 620 -28.54 -23.05 5.49
CA HIS A 620 -28.41 -21.69 5.98
C HIS A 620 -26.95 -21.30 6.28
N SER A 621 -26.06 -22.26 6.52
CA SER A 621 -24.65 -22.02 6.82
C SER A 621 -23.80 -22.08 5.58
N CYS A 622 -22.87 -21.12 5.41
CA CYS A 622 -21.92 -21.13 4.29
C CYS A 622 -20.94 -22.32 4.40
N PRO A 623 -20.90 -23.22 3.42
CA PRO A 623 -19.96 -24.34 3.44
C PRO A 623 -18.49 -23.91 3.38
N LEU A 624 -18.21 -22.66 2.98
CA LEU A 624 -16.89 -22.08 2.87
C LEU A 624 -16.48 -21.28 4.12
N SER A 625 -17.30 -21.33 5.19
CA SER A 625 -17.00 -20.73 6.50
C SER A 625 -16.89 -21.82 7.57
N GLY A 626 -16.09 -21.58 8.62
CA GLY A 626 -15.91 -22.51 9.74
C GLY A 626 -14.85 -23.59 9.53
N ASP A 627 -14.83 -24.56 10.45
CA ASP A 627 -13.86 -25.66 10.46
C ASP A 627 -14.04 -26.56 9.20
N GLY A 628 -12.97 -26.70 8.43
CA GLY A 628 -12.98 -27.48 7.17
C GLY A 628 -13.20 -26.68 5.89
N ALA A 629 -13.52 -25.39 5.96
CA ALA A 629 -13.70 -24.52 4.80
C ALA A 629 -12.46 -24.50 3.88
N LYS A 630 -11.26 -24.44 4.46
CA LYS A 630 -9.98 -24.48 3.71
C LYS A 630 -9.79 -25.79 2.95
N GLU A 631 -10.15 -26.90 3.56
CA GLU A 631 -10.05 -28.24 2.92
C GLU A 631 -11.06 -28.39 1.78
N LEU A 632 -12.28 -27.87 1.99
CA LEU A 632 -13.30 -27.87 0.96
C LEU A 632 -12.88 -26.99 -0.22
N ALA A 633 -12.40 -25.78 0.03
CA ALA A 633 -11.94 -24.84 -1.01
C ALA A 633 -10.81 -25.43 -1.86
N GLN A 634 -9.94 -26.30 -1.28
CA GLN A 634 -8.88 -26.98 -2.03
C GLN A 634 -9.39 -28.17 -2.89
N ARG A 635 -10.57 -28.71 -2.59
CA ARG A 635 -11.12 -29.89 -3.26
C ARG A 635 -12.11 -29.56 -4.39
N ILE A 636 -12.73 -28.40 -4.34
CA ILE A 636 -13.73 -27.96 -5.31
C ILE A 636 -13.08 -27.21 -6.49
N SER A 637 -13.77 -27.18 -7.63
CA SER A 637 -13.33 -26.39 -8.78
C SER A 637 -13.55 -24.89 -8.53
N ALA A 638 -12.83 -24.04 -9.28
CA ALA A 638 -13.02 -22.57 -9.20
C ALA A 638 -14.46 -22.15 -9.53
N GLU A 639 -15.13 -22.84 -10.45
CA GLU A 639 -16.54 -22.59 -10.78
C GLU A 639 -17.47 -22.96 -9.62
N GLU A 640 -17.23 -24.08 -8.99
CA GLU A 640 -18.02 -24.53 -7.83
C GLU A 640 -17.77 -23.63 -6.62
N HIS A 641 -16.51 -23.21 -6.39
CA HIS A 641 -16.18 -22.23 -5.37
C HIS A 641 -16.93 -20.91 -5.58
N LYS A 642 -16.92 -20.39 -6.81
CA LYS A 642 -17.65 -19.18 -7.19
C LYS A 642 -19.17 -19.33 -7.01
N ARG A 643 -19.70 -20.51 -7.34
CA ARG A 643 -21.13 -20.81 -7.16
C ARG A 643 -21.52 -20.82 -5.69
N LEU A 644 -20.71 -21.46 -4.83
CA LEU A 644 -20.94 -21.48 -3.38
C LEU A 644 -20.82 -20.10 -2.76
N MET A 645 -19.81 -19.31 -3.13
CA MET A 645 -19.63 -17.93 -2.65
C MET A 645 -20.82 -17.02 -3.03
N ASN A 646 -21.47 -17.28 -4.16
CA ASN A 646 -22.66 -16.52 -4.59
C ASN A 646 -23.97 -17.15 -4.09
N SER A 647 -23.93 -18.23 -3.29
CA SER A 647 -25.12 -18.81 -2.73
C SER A 647 -25.69 -17.95 -1.60
N PRO A 648 -27.02 -17.94 -1.37
CA PRO A 648 -27.63 -17.19 -0.27
C PRO A 648 -27.03 -17.47 1.10
N ALA A 649 -26.50 -18.70 1.31
CA ALA A 649 -25.86 -19.10 2.56
C ALA A 649 -24.51 -18.43 2.79
N CYS A 650 -23.77 -18.11 1.72
CA CYS A 650 -22.43 -17.50 1.76
C CYS A 650 -22.40 -16.00 1.49
N VAL A 651 -23.49 -15.44 0.95
CA VAL A 651 -23.63 -13.99 0.81
C VAL A 651 -23.83 -13.41 2.20
N ASP A 652 -22.79 -12.78 2.73
CA ASP A 652 -22.88 -12.12 4.03
C ASP A 652 -23.81 -10.93 4.02
N GLU A 653 -24.28 -10.60 5.20
CA GLU A 653 -25.24 -9.54 5.51
C GLU A 653 -24.72 -8.12 5.23
N GLU A 654 -23.51 -7.98 4.74
CA GLU A 654 -22.84 -6.71 4.44
C GLU A 654 -23.61 -5.77 3.50
N PHE A 655 -24.72 -6.23 2.92
CA PHE A 655 -25.46 -5.39 1.98
C PHE A 655 -26.11 -4.17 2.66
N THR A 656 -26.48 -4.28 3.93
CA THR A 656 -27.10 -3.18 4.71
C THR A 656 -26.09 -2.34 5.49
N GLN A 657 -24.94 -2.89 5.88
CA GLN A 657 -23.87 -2.17 6.58
C GLN A 657 -23.21 -1.06 5.77
N ARG A 658 -23.39 -1.05 4.44
CA ARG A 658 -22.62 -0.18 3.54
C ARG A 658 -23.07 1.28 3.50
N VAL A 659 -24.32 1.56 3.81
CA VAL A 659 -24.86 2.94 3.78
C VAL A 659 -24.72 3.62 5.13
N PHE A 660 -24.74 2.84 6.19
CA PHE A 660 -24.70 3.33 7.56
C PHE A 660 -23.43 2.81 8.24
N SER A 661 -22.33 3.52 8.06
CA SER A 661 -21.08 3.18 8.76
C SER A 661 -21.31 3.25 10.27
N GLY A 662 -21.12 2.11 10.94
CA GLY A 662 -21.13 2.02 12.39
C GLY A 662 -22.36 1.41 13.06
N ASP A 663 -23.45 1.14 12.32
CA ASP A 663 -24.66 0.57 12.91
C ASP A 663 -25.07 -0.75 12.25
N ASP A 664 -25.37 -1.77 13.04
CA ASP A 664 -25.80 -3.11 12.60
C ASP A 664 -27.24 -3.18 12.11
N HIS A 665 -27.78 -2.09 11.58
CA HIS A 665 -29.17 -2.05 11.09
C HIS A 665 -29.33 -2.87 9.81
N LYS A 666 -29.92 -4.05 9.93
CA LYS A 666 -30.19 -4.96 8.80
C LYS A 666 -31.59 -4.81 8.20
N ILE A 667 -32.44 -4.00 8.83
CA ILE A 667 -33.83 -3.78 8.42
C ILE A 667 -33.98 -2.33 7.95
N LEU A 668 -34.37 -2.18 6.69
CA LEU A 668 -34.65 -0.89 6.08
C LEU A 668 -36.16 -0.69 5.92
N VAL A 669 -36.64 0.49 6.24
CA VAL A 669 -38.03 0.89 6.00
C VAL A 669 -38.08 1.93 4.90
N GLY A 670 -38.93 1.71 3.90
CA GLY A 670 -39.06 2.61 2.78
C GLY A 670 -40.17 2.15 1.80
N GLY A 671 -40.49 2.97 0.84
CA GLY A 671 -41.42 2.67 -0.21
C GLY A 671 -40.88 1.72 -1.28
N ALA A 672 -41.71 1.40 -2.28
CA ALA A 672 -41.30 0.54 -3.40
C ALA A 672 -40.12 1.13 -4.21
N GLU A 673 -39.94 2.44 -4.16
CA GLU A 673 -38.81 3.17 -4.77
C GLU A 673 -37.45 2.72 -4.21
N LEU A 674 -37.43 2.21 -2.95
CA LEU A 674 -36.25 1.68 -2.30
C LEU A 674 -35.66 0.49 -3.07
N LEU A 675 -36.51 -0.38 -3.59
CA LEU A 675 -36.08 -1.55 -4.37
C LEU A 675 -35.36 -1.14 -5.66
N ASP A 676 -35.86 -0.12 -6.37
CA ASP A 676 -35.26 0.33 -7.63
C ASP A 676 -34.04 1.25 -7.40
N SER A 677 -34.10 2.17 -6.44
CA SER A 677 -33.07 3.18 -6.22
C SER A 677 -31.87 2.61 -5.47
N TYR A 678 -32.08 1.86 -4.40
CA TYR A 678 -31.03 1.37 -3.50
C TYR A 678 -30.67 -0.09 -3.76
N VAL A 679 -31.66 -0.99 -3.74
CA VAL A 679 -31.44 -2.43 -3.91
C VAL A 679 -31.14 -2.80 -5.36
N LYS A 680 -31.60 -1.97 -6.32
CA LYS A 680 -31.55 -2.22 -7.77
C LYS A 680 -32.30 -3.49 -8.19
N LEU A 681 -33.30 -3.88 -7.43
CA LEU A 681 -34.14 -5.03 -7.71
C LEU A 681 -35.37 -4.58 -8.51
N LYS A 682 -35.47 -5.02 -9.75
CA LYS A 682 -36.59 -4.75 -10.64
C LYS A 682 -37.59 -5.93 -10.62
N ASP A 683 -38.22 -6.16 -9.47
CA ASP A 683 -39.22 -7.20 -9.29
C ASP A 683 -40.61 -6.55 -8.99
N PRO A 684 -41.57 -6.62 -9.93
CA PRO A 684 -42.89 -6.06 -9.71
C PRO A 684 -43.68 -6.72 -8.58
N ALA A 685 -43.40 -8.00 -8.28
CA ALA A 685 -44.09 -8.71 -7.19
C ALA A 685 -43.58 -8.21 -5.84
N ALA A 686 -42.24 -8.06 -5.69
CA ALA A 686 -41.62 -7.49 -4.50
C ALA A 686 -42.10 -6.03 -4.27
N ALA A 687 -42.09 -5.22 -5.34
CA ALA A 687 -42.57 -3.83 -5.25
C ALA A 687 -44.04 -3.74 -4.82
N LYS A 688 -44.92 -4.62 -5.35
CA LYS A 688 -46.32 -4.72 -4.95
C LYS A 688 -46.49 -5.18 -3.51
N ALA A 689 -45.71 -6.15 -3.06
CA ALA A 689 -45.70 -6.63 -1.68
C ALA A 689 -45.33 -5.51 -0.71
N LEU A 690 -44.23 -4.81 -1.01
CA LEU A 690 -43.72 -3.71 -0.18
C LEU A 690 -44.74 -2.56 -0.13
N ALA A 691 -45.36 -2.20 -1.26
CA ALA A 691 -46.41 -1.20 -1.32
C ALA A 691 -47.70 -1.60 -0.54
N ALA A 692 -47.92 -2.90 -0.37
CA ALA A 692 -49.01 -3.44 0.45
C ALA A 692 -48.66 -3.55 1.94
N GLY A 693 -47.46 -3.11 2.37
CA GLY A 693 -46.98 -3.22 3.74
C GLY A 693 -46.44 -4.62 4.10
N THR A 694 -46.21 -5.48 3.11
CA THR A 694 -45.65 -6.80 3.34
C THR A 694 -44.11 -6.71 3.27
N PRO A 695 -43.36 -7.18 4.28
CA PRO A 695 -41.91 -7.15 4.24
C PRO A 695 -41.34 -8.01 3.11
N VAL A 696 -40.25 -7.55 2.51
CA VAL A 696 -39.54 -8.25 1.44
C VAL A 696 -38.19 -8.71 1.99
N LEU A 697 -37.92 -10.01 1.92
CA LEU A 697 -36.68 -10.61 2.35
C LEU A 697 -35.72 -10.73 1.14
N LEU A 698 -34.59 -10.08 1.22
CA LEU A 698 -33.58 -10.05 0.13
C LEU A 698 -32.68 -11.29 0.10
N ASN A 699 -32.53 -11.99 1.22
CA ASN A 699 -31.72 -13.18 1.34
C ASN A 699 -32.54 -14.33 1.96
N SER A 700 -32.84 -15.34 1.15
CA SER A 700 -33.63 -16.50 1.56
C SER A 700 -32.96 -17.37 2.65
N ALA A 701 -31.65 -17.21 2.89
CA ALA A 701 -30.95 -17.94 3.95
C ALA A 701 -31.39 -17.55 5.36
N TYR A 702 -32.12 -16.44 5.52
CA TYR A 702 -32.68 -16.00 6.81
C TYR A 702 -34.10 -16.54 7.06
N ALA A 703 -34.73 -17.17 6.08
CA ALA A 703 -36.04 -17.74 6.25
C ALA A 703 -35.99 -19.22 6.60
N GLN A 704 -36.66 -19.64 7.65
CA GLN A 704 -36.86 -21.03 8.00
C GLN A 704 -38.36 -21.31 8.13
N ASP A 705 -38.86 -22.30 7.44
CA ASP A 705 -40.28 -22.70 7.42
C ASP A 705 -41.25 -21.54 7.06
N GLY A 706 -40.77 -20.56 6.30
CA GLY A 706 -41.53 -19.39 5.88
C GLY A 706 -41.57 -18.28 6.92
N GLU A 707 -40.85 -18.38 8.00
CA GLU A 707 -40.73 -17.38 9.07
C GLU A 707 -39.29 -16.81 9.14
N VAL A 708 -39.16 -15.61 9.69
CA VAL A 708 -37.86 -14.94 9.94
C VAL A 708 -37.79 -14.61 11.43
N ASP A 709 -36.69 -15.02 12.06
CA ASP A 709 -36.44 -14.73 13.47
C ASP A 709 -35.75 -13.36 13.60
N LEU A 710 -36.31 -12.51 14.47
CA LEU A 710 -35.79 -11.19 14.83
C LEU A 710 -35.36 -11.18 16.30
N LYS A 711 -34.23 -10.57 16.59
CA LYS A 711 -33.73 -10.32 17.93
C LYS A 711 -33.59 -8.81 18.15
N ALA A 712 -34.14 -8.31 19.24
CA ALA A 712 -33.81 -6.98 19.69
C ALA A 712 -32.47 -7.02 20.45
N VAL A 713 -31.50 -6.25 20.00
CA VAL A 713 -30.19 -6.09 20.63
C VAL A 713 -30.15 -4.68 21.21
N HIS A 714 -30.11 -4.57 22.53
CA HIS A 714 -29.96 -3.27 23.19
C HIS A 714 -28.49 -2.85 23.13
N ALA A 715 -28.23 -1.61 22.79
CA ALA A 715 -26.88 -1.11 22.47
C ALA A 715 -25.88 -1.13 23.66
N TYR A 716 -26.32 -1.46 24.88
CA TYR A 716 -25.54 -1.29 26.11
C TYR A 716 -25.49 -2.46 27.09
N ASN A 717 -25.89 -3.67 26.71
CA ASN A 717 -25.73 -4.83 27.60
C ASN A 717 -25.00 -5.97 26.90
N ASN A 718 -23.68 -5.86 26.83
CA ASN A 718 -22.84 -6.96 26.34
C ASN A 718 -22.68 -8.12 27.34
N ASP A 719 -23.10 -7.98 28.62
CA ASP A 719 -22.83 -8.94 29.69
C ASP A 719 -24.04 -9.61 30.31
N ASP A 720 -25.26 -9.33 29.85
CA ASP A 720 -26.43 -10.01 30.41
C ASP A 720 -26.91 -11.13 29.47
N GLU A 721 -26.34 -12.33 29.63
CA GLU A 721 -26.89 -13.58 29.07
C GLU A 721 -28.37 -13.84 29.53
N SER A 722 -28.91 -13.00 30.38
CA SER A 722 -30.26 -13.07 30.93
C SER A 722 -31.27 -12.18 30.17
N ALA A 723 -30.87 -11.32 29.25
CA ALA A 723 -31.80 -10.59 28.39
C ALA A 723 -32.61 -11.61 27.57
N LYS A 724 -33.77 -11.98 28.07
CA LYS A 724 -34.71 -12.89 27.42
C LYS A 724 -35.01 -12.30 26.04
N ALA A 725 -34.42 -12.87 25.00
CA ALA A 725 -34.71 -12.57 23.62
C ALA A 725 -36.23 -12.66 23.45
N GLN A 726 -36.92 -11.53 23.28
CA GLN A 726 -38.31 -11.53 22.84
C GLN A 726 -38.29 -11.94 21.38
N HIS A 727 -38.48 -13.22 21.14
CA HIS A 727 -38.64 -13.77 19.82
C HIS A 727 -40.04 -13.38 19.35
N SER A 728 -40.17 -12.46 18.39
CA SER A 728 -41.41 -12.23 17.67
C SER A 728 -41.31 -12.97 16.33
N ARG A 729 -42.17 -14.00 16.16
CA ARG A 729 -42.36 -14.65 14.87
C ARG A 729 -43.39 -13.83 14.06
N GLY A 730 -42.94 -13.26 12.97
CA GLY A 730 -43.81 -12.52 12.06
C GLY A 730 -44.39 -13.41 10.92
N PRO A 731 -45.45 -12.99 10.25
CA PRO A 731 -45.98 -13.71 9.09
C PRO A 731 -44.95 -13.78 7.97
N PRO A 732 -44.97 -14.83 7.13
CA PRO A 732 -43.93 -15.09 6.16
C PRO A 732 -43.78 -13.96 5.14
N PRO A 733 -42.55 -13.45 4.92
CA PRO A 733 -42.28 -12.55 3.81
C PRO A 733 -42.39 -13.33 2.49
N GLN A 734 -42.85 -12.67 1.44
CA GLN A 734 -42.80 -13.27 0.10
C GLN A 734 -41.35 -13.36 -0.36
N SER A 735 -40.88 -14.58 -0.56
CA SER A 735 -39.55 -14.82 -1.09
C SER A 735 -39.48 -14.50 -2.57
N THR A 736 -38.57 -13.62 -2.99
CA THR A 736 -38.16 -13.50 -4.40
C THR A 736 -37.19 -14.61 -4.71
N GLY A 737 -37.54 -15.55 -5.60
CA GLY A 737 -36.72 -16.68 -6.01
C GLY A 737 -35.53 -16.30 -6.88
#